data_bed3861cf4f5a43d58cb0d235be72b57
#
_entry.id   bed3861cf4f5a43d58cb0d235be72b57
#
_cell.length_a   1.000
_cell.length_b   1.000
_cell.length_c   1.000
_cell.angle_alpha   90.00
_cell.angle_beta   90.00
_cell.angle_gamma   90.00
#
_symmetry.space_group_name_H-M   'P 1'
#
loop_
_entity.id
_entity.type
_entity.pdbx_description
1 polymer ?
#
loop_
_entity_poly.entity_id
_entity_poly.type
_entity_poly.pdbx_seq_one_letter_code
_entity_poly.pdbx_strand_id
1 'polypeptide(L)'
;MTLSTIPAHLPFLDILAKQWIAHFNHDTLATGDGTILLPGRRAARVLKEAFLRQTNGKTILLPRIIPIGALGDSETEITLSQISTAQNVIDLPPAIGSITRLATLTRMILAADSAFHNQTLEQAWFLAQSLADLMDEAERMGIDLHEQLPHAVQEDFAKHWQHTLRFLSIVTQHWPKWLHEQGAMNPVARQVALVRKQAALWRQQAVQAPEHPLWAAGFTHALPPTIEALSAILSHPQGRIIFPGLDKTTPNEIFDKLPDSHPQAGIRDLLRALNISRSDVIVWPVSNNNISERTTVLSQMMLPSEVWNPSTHQTLPDVSSIEVRNEQEEAVAISMAIRDALETPDKKIALITPDRKLAQRVITELERWEIHADDSAGTPLSDTPPTVFLRLITQAIDNNFAPVDLLALLKHPLVACGLEPKKCRDLTRRLERTILRGQTLSPGFEALKKSILTKIENAKEKASLEKLEELKTFIERVETCLAPVLSWQNTTDHPPPQKNKTAPLPKLLENLLETAEALAQTNTEEAVPRLWQGEEGNSLADLLSDLITATDILPQQPYTALKGLLKAVLSQAPTIRRGDPFASHPRVMIWGLREARLQTADTVILAGLSEGIWPPVADTGPWINLPMRQKIGLASPEQKIGEAAHDFFMAVTAAQNVVLSSTAYRENEHVIPARWITRIKVFLAGHQQQIPSHPAQKWVTQLDSEQCAKSIKFKEPYPKPKTEQRPRKINVTEVETWLRDPYAIYARHILNFEPLSPLQEETDAQDFGNIVHKVLEQWVNFHKNTQIWTKENACTCLKELFEDTIKKYNYIHPSRYTWWKPRFLRIAQWIAEQETQNSSQVTSLAEVRGEIDIPNLPGGHFKLVGRADRIEYSSDGFTILDYKTGQLPLKKSVEKGWCPQLLLEAAMVQKGAFKEIPEQNLNVNDLIYWRLKGDKTKGEIFSFKEKLDLPIDLSDKVNALWEKFLSRIKDYDNPETPYCSHPFPGEEPRFAKYKRLARVDEWRAPDLDNATNNENE
;
A
#
# COMPACT_ATOMS: atom_id res chain seq x y z
N MET A 1 7.01 53.77 -15.87
CA MET A 1 6.80 52.53 -15.04
C MET A 1 5.40 52.04 -15.35
N THR A 2 5.24 50.79 -15.80
CA THR A 2 3.89 50.26 -16.01
C THR A 2 3.68 49.03 -15.13
N LEU A 3 2.87 49.19 -14.11
CA LEU A 3 2.41 48.13 -13.25
C LEU A 3 1.03 47.70 -13.76
N SER A 4 0.85 46.44 -14.00
CA SER A 4 -0.40 45.91 -14.57
C SER A 4 -0.89 44.68 -13.81
N THR A 5 -2.18 44.43 -13.85
CA THR A 5 -2.78 43.18 -13.41
C THR A 5 -3.69 42.61 -14.50
N ILE A 6 -3.67 41.30 -14.63
CA ILE A 6 -4.61 40.54 -15.45
C ILE A 6 -5.68 39.96 -14.54
N PRO A 7 -6.98 40.23 -14.77
CA PRO A 7 -8.08 39.68 -13.97
C PRO A 7 -8.04 38.17 -13.86
N ALA A 8 -8.45 37.64 -12.69
CA ALA A 8 -8.33 36.21 -12.37
C ALA A 8 -9.14 35.27 -13.29
N HIS A 9 -10.24 35.77 -13.90
CA HIS A 9 -11.08 34.98 -14.82
C HIS A 9 -10.54 34.90 -16.26
N LEU A 10 -9.39 35.50 -16.52
CA LEU A 10 -8.82 35.54 -17.88
C LEU A 10 -7.58 34.64 -18.01
N PRO A 11 -7.31 34.10 -19.18
CA PRO A 11 -6.15 33.24 -19.43
C PRO A 11 -4.86 34.06 -19.37
N PHE A 12 -4.20 34.01 -18.19
CA PHE A 12 -3.08 34.91 -17.85
C PHE A 12 -1.94 34.85 -18.86
N LEU A 13 -1.47 33.65 -19.23
CA LEU A 13 -0.32 33.50 -20.13
C LEU A 13 -0.65 33.86 -21.59
N ASP A 14 -1.89 33.63 -22.03
CA ASP A 14 -2.32 34.02 -23.40
C ASP A 14 -2.40 35.55 -23.54
N ILE A 15 -2.90 36.22 -22.50
CA ILE A 15 -2.97 37.69 -22.46
C ILE A 15 -1.56 38.25 -22.36
N LEU A 16 -0.69 37.67 -21.55
CA LEU A 16 0.70 38.08 -21.44
C LEU A 16 1.40 38.00 -22.82
N ALA A 17 1.26 36.89 -23.54
CA ALA A 17 1.81 36.70 -24.87
C ALA A 17 1.25 37.73 -25.89
N LYS A 18 -0.07 37.93 -25.85
CA LYS A 18 -0.77 38.93 -26.70
C LYS A 18 -0.23 40.34 -26.48
N GLN A 19 -0.07 40.74 -25.21
CA GLN A 19 0.42 42.08 -24.85
C GLN A 19 1.90 42.25 -25.16
N TRP A 20 2.70 41.18 -25.07
CA TRP A 20 4.09 41.19 -25.49
C TRP A 20 4.22 41.43 -27.00
N ILE A 21 3.45 40.67 -27.81
CA ILE A 21 3.42 40.83 -29.26
C ILE A 21 2.95 42.25 -29.63
N ALA A 22 1.94 42.77 -28.98
CA ALA A 22 1.44 44.12 -29.20
C ALA A 22 2.49 45.21 -28.84
N HIS A 23 3.32 44.99 -27.85
CA HIS A 23 4.41 45.92 -27.47
C HIS A 23 5.39 46.14 -28.61
N PHE A 24 5.61 45.15 -29.46
CA PHE A 24 6.47 45.24 -30.65
C PHE A 24 5.72 45.51 -31.95
N ASN A 25 4.51 46.09 -31.88
CA ASN A 25 3.67 46.38 -33.04
C ASN A 25 3.46 45.19 -34.00
N HIS A 26 3.40 43.98 -33.42
CA HIS A 26 3.27 42.72 -34.17
C HIS A 26 4.46 42.32 -35.05
N ASP A 27 5.62 42.93 -34.89
CA ASP A 27 6.85 42.49 -35.53
C ASP A 27 7.35 41.19 -34.90
N THR A 28 7.24 40.08 -35.62
CA THR A 28 7.56 38.72 -35.14
C THR A 28 9.05 38.47 -34.90
N LEU A 29 9.93 39.30 -35.47
CA LEU A 29 11.38 39.21 -35.25
C LEU A 29 11.78 40.04 -34.03
N ALA A 30 11.26 41.26 -33.92
CA ALA A 30 11.53 42.14 -32.79
C ALA A 30 11.02 41.59 -31.46
N THR A 31 9.99 40.70 -31.46
CA THR A 31 9.52 40.05 -30.23
C THR A 31 10.57 39.22 -29.51
N GLY A 32 11.66 38.84 -30.19
CA GLY A 32 12.81 38.16 -29.57
C GLY A 32 13.66 39.06 -28.67
N ASP A 33 13.56 40.37 -28.84
CA ASP A 33 14.34 41.36 -28.09
C ASP A 33 13.72 41.63 -26.74
N GLY A 34 14.20 40.96 -25.70
CA GLY A 34 13.78 41.22 -24.32
C GLY A 34 13.65 39.96 -23.48
N THR A 35 13.29 40.17 -22.19
CA THR A 35 13.26 39.09 -21.22
C THR A 35 11.93 39.09 -20.46
N ILE A 36 11.36 37.90 -20.26
CA ILE A 36 10.20 37.65 -19.38
C ILE A 36 10.62 36.76 -18.22
N LEU A 37 10.54 37.29 -16.99
CA LEU A 37 10.75 36.52 -15.75
C LEU A 37 9.44 35.95 -15.26
N LEU A 38 9.43 34.64 -14.97
CA LEU A 38 8.28 33.91 -14.48
C LEU A 38 8.59 33.18 -13.15
N PRO A 39 7.60 32.82 -12.31
CA PRO A 39 7.83 32.12 -11.07
C PRO A 39 8.26 30.64 -11.23
N GLY A 40 7.95 29.99 -12.34
CA GLY A 40 8.21 28.56 -12.50
C GLY A 40 8.46 28.09 -13.93
N ARG A 41 9.17 26.95 -14.06
CA ARG A 41 9.52 26.33 -15.35
C ARG A 41 8.30 25.96 -16.20
N ARG A 42 7.21 25.50 -15.55
CA ARG A 42 5.99 25.12 -16.27
C ARG A 42 5.30 26.33 -16.90
N ALA A 43 5.17 27.43 -16.15
CA ALA A 43 4.64 28.67 -16.70
C ALA A 43 5.46 29.14 -17.91
N ALA A 44 6.80 29.00 -17.87
CA ALA A 44 7.68 29.31 -18.97
C ALA A 44 7.41 28.41 -20.20
N ARG A 45 7.19 27.14 -20.03
CA ARG A 45 6.84 26.22 -21.12
C ARG A 45 5.51 26.59 -21.76
N VAL A 46 4.47 26.77 -20.94
CA VAL A 46 3.11 27.10 -21.45
C VAL A 46 3.04 28.47 -22.07
N LEU A 47 3.87 29.43 -21.59
CA LEU A 47 3.99 30.74 -22.28
C LEU A 47 4.51 30.60 -23.72
N LYS A 48 5.46 29.68 -23.98
CA LYS A 48 5.90 29.37 -25.34
C LYS A 48 4.75 28.89 -26.24
N GLU A 49 3.89 28.02 -25.69
CA GLU A 49 2.68 27.53 -26.37
C GLU A 49 1.65 28.66 -26.56
N ALA A 50 1.53 29.58 -25.59
CA ALA A 50 0.65 30.74 -25.69
C ALA A 50 1.07 31.67 -26.82
N PHE A 51 2.36 31.89 -27.02
CA PHE A 51 2.85 32.65 -28.19
C PHE A 51 2.41 32.01 -29.52
N LEU A 52 2.53 30.68 -29.67
CA LEU A 52 2.07 29.95 -30.85
C LEU A 52 0.58 30.10 -31.10
N ARG A 53 -0.23 30.03 -30.04
CA ARG A 53 -1.70 30.24 -30.13
C ARG A 53 -2.03 31.67 -30.58
N GLN A 54 -1.36 32.66 -30.00
CA GLN A 54 -1.62 34.08 -30.34
C GLN A 54 -1.15 34.48 -31.75
N THR A 55 -0.22 33.75 -32.34
CA THR A 55 0.23 33.96 -33.72
C THR A 55 -0.48 33.06 -34.74
N ASN A 56 -1.49 32.27 -34.34
CA ASN A 56 -2.14 31.28 -35.19
C ASN A 56 -1.15 30.33 -35.89
N GLY A 57 -0.12 29.89 -35.19
CA GLY A 57 0.90 28.98 -35.68
C GLY A 57 1.95 29.63 -36.61
N LYS A 58 1.96 30.94 -36.78
CA LYS A 58 3.02 31.63 -37.53
C LYS A 58 4.32 31.66 -36.72
N THR A 59 5.42 31.58 -37.42
CA THR A 59 6.76 31.64 -36.84
C THR A 59 6.98 32.99 -36.14
N ILE A 60 7.48 32.95 -34.91
CA ILE A 60 7.79 34.08 -34.06
C ILE A 60 9.13 33.84 -33.36
N LEU A 61 9.93 34.88 -33.20
CA LEU A 61 11.12 34.82 -32.36
C LEU A 61 10.66 35.03 -30.89
N LEU A 62 10.91 34.05 -30.04
CA LEU A 62 10.47 34.11 -28.66
C LEU A 62 11.42 34.99 -27.82
N PRO A 63 10.88 35.79 -26.87
CA PRO A 63 11.71 36.46 -25.87
C PRO A 63 12.46 35.43 -25.02
N ARG A 64 13.48 35.90 -24.30
CA ARG A 64 14.12 35.09 -23.28
C ARG A 64 13.17 34.89 -22.11
N ILE A 65 12.64 33.66 -21.96
CA ILE A 65 11.70 33.32 -20.88
C ILE A 65 12.49 32.63 -19.78
N ILE A 66 12.63 33.28 -18.62
CA ILE A 66 13.44 32.82 -17.49
C ILE A 66 12.53 32.50 -16.31
N PRO A 67 12.44 31.23 -15.83
CA PRO A 67 11.85 30.93 -14.52
C PRO A 67 12.85 31.32 -13.42
N ILE A 68 12.40 32.05 -12.39
CA ILE A 68 13.25 32.51 -11.30
C ILE A 68 13.99 31.36 -10.57
N GLY A 69 13.37 30.19 -10.50
CA GLY A 69 13.97 29.00 -9.92
C GLY A 69 15.02 28.30 -10.78
N ALA A 70 15.17 28.68 -12.04
CA ALA A 70 16.17 28.13 -12.96
C ALA A 70 17.42 29.03 -13.08
N LEU A 71 17.45 30.14 -12.33
CA LEU A 71 18.65 30.93 -12.18
C LEU A 71 19.68 30.12 -11.38
N GLY A 72 20.48 29.31 -11.99
CA GLY A 72 21.40 28.38 -11.35
C GLY A 72 21.54 27.04 -12.09
N ASP A 73 20.71 26.80 -13.08
CA ASP A 73 20.92 25.69 -14.00
C ASP A 73 22.08 26.00 -14.95
N SER A 74 22.89 25.00 -15.28
CA SER A 74 24.06 25.14 -16.15
C SER A 74 23.74 25.82 -17.48
N GLU A 75 22.59 25.55 -18.08
CA GLU A 75 22.15 26.26 -19.32
C GLU A 75 21.88 27.74 -19.09
N THR A 76 21.30 28.10 -17.94
CA THR A 76 21.02 29.50 -17.56
C THR A 76 22.31 30.21 -17.17
N GLU A 77 23.27 29.53 -16.53
CA GLU A 77 24.61 30.06 -16.23
C GLU A 77 25.41 30.34 -17.48
N ILE A 78 25.42 29.43 -18.48
CA ILE A 78 26.06 29.64 -19.78
C ILE A 78 25.44 30.85 -20.51
N THR A 79 24.12 30.97 -20.44
CA THR A 79 23.41 32.09 -21.08
C THR A 79 23.68 33.41 -20.37
N LEU A 80 23.82 33.42 -19.05
CA LEU A 80 24.22 34.58 -18.26
C LEU A 80 25.69 34.98 -18.52
N SER A 81 26.57 33.97 -18.67
CA SER A 81 27.97 34.21 -18.97
C SER A 81 28.23 34.85 -20.34
N GLN A 82 27.31 34.63 -21.30
CA GLN A 82 27.40 35.25 -22.63
C GLN A 82 27.00 36.73 -22.66
N ILE A 83 26.30 37.23 -21.65
CA ILE A 83 25.78 38.62 -21.59
C ILE A 83 26.63 39.50 -20.68
N SER A 84 27.18 38.97 -19.63
CA SER A 84 28.14 39.68 -18.78
C SER A 84 29.55 39.26 -19.13
N THR A 85 30.48 40.19 -19.09
CA THR A 85 31.92 39.91 -19.04
C THR A 85 32.11 38.78 -18.02
N ALA A 86 32.39 37.57 -18.52
CA ALA A 86 32.21 36.24 -17.93
C ALA A 86 32.84 35.98 -16.53
N GLN A 87 33.55 36.95 -15.98
CA GLN A 87 34.30 36.79 -14.73
C GLN A 87 33.45 36.75 -13.46
N ASN A 88 32.28 37.38 -13.42
CA ASN A 88 31.53 37.57 -12.17
C ASN A 88 30.57 36.46 -11.78
N VAL A 89 30.21 35.51 -12.67
CA VAL A 89 29.32 34.37 -12.35
C VAL A 89 30.16 33.18 -11.85
N ILE A 90 31.40 33.09 -12.28
CA ILE A 90 32.36 32.02 -11.95
C ILE A 90 32.84 32.11 -10.48
N ASP A 91 32.69 33.25 -9.82
CA ASP A 91 33.18 33.51 -8.47
C ASP A 91 32.31 32.90 -7.31
N LEU A 92 31.20 32.23 -7.63
CA LEU A 92 30.41 31.56 -6.56
C LEU A 92 30.85 30.11 -6.40
N PRO A 93 31.07 29.64 -5.15
CA PRO A 93 31.34 28.24 -4.88
C PRO A 93 30.26 27.34 -5.46
N PRO A 94 30.60 26.10 -5.85
CA PRO A 94 29.61 25.15 -6.35
C PRO A 94 28.60 24.78 -5.24
N ALA A 95 27.39 24.41 -5.65
CA ALA A 95 26.43 23.85 -4.73
C ALA A 95 26.85 22.43 -4.30
N ILE A 96 26.74 22.15 -3.01
CA ILE A 96 26.90 20.77 -2.53
C ILE A 96 25.77 19.89 -3.05
N GLY A 97 26.07 18.63 -3.41
CA GLY A 97 25.06 17.64 -3.77
C GLY A 97 24.07 17.36 -2.64
N SER A 98 22.80 17.19 -2.96
CA SER A 98 21.75 17.01 -1.96
C SER A 98 21.98 15.79 -1.06
N ILE A 99 22.38 14.66 -1.63
CA ILE A 99 22.66 13.43 -0.88
C ILE A 99 23.92 13.58 0.00
N THR A 100 24.98 14.19 -0.52
CA THR A 100 26.20 14.48 0.25
C THR A 100 25.89 15.41 1.43
N ARG A 101 25.03 16.42 1.22
CA ARG A 101 24.56 17.32 2.27
C ARG A 101 23.87 16.54 3.39
N LEU A 102 22.92 15.68 3.04
CA LEU A 102 22.16 14.88 4.00
C LEU A 102 23.05 13.86 4.71
N ALA A 103 23.94 13.17 4.01
CA ALA A 103 24.88 12.23 4.62
C ALA A 103 25.82 12.93 5.62
N THR A 104 26.34 14.13 5.28
CA THR A 104 27.21 14.88 6.18
C THR A 104 26.45 15.38 7.42
N LEU A 105 25.26 15.92 7.25
CA LEU A 105 24.41 16.31 8.37
C LEU A 105 24.05 15.10 9.24
N THR A 106 23.73 13.97 8.65
CA THR A 106 23.46 12.70 9.37
C THR A 106 24.67 12.29 10.20
N ARG A 107 25.90 12.38 9.65
CA ARG A 107 27.13 12.12 10.39
C ARG A 107 27.28 13.06 11.57
N MET A 108 27.03 14.36 11.38
CA MET A 108 27.10 15.35 12.46
C MET A 108 26.08 15.07 13.57
N ILE A 109 24.85 14.67 13.20
CA ILE A 109 23.79 14.30 14.14
C ILE A 109 24.18 13.05 14.94
N LEU A 110 24.70 12.01 14.29
CA LEU A 110 25.16 10.78 14.96
C LEU A 110 26.36 11.01 15.87
N ALA A 111 27.19 12.01 15.55
CA ALA A 111 28.36 12.40 16.36
C ALA A 111 28.01 13.36 17.50
N ALA A 112 26.85 14.04 17.44
CA ALA A 112 26.39 14.96 18.47
C ALA A 112 25.96 14.19 19.73
N ASP A 113 26.87 14.11 20.70
CA ASP A 113 26.71 13.34 21.93
C ASP A 113 25.60 13.90 22.84
N SER A 114 24.97 13.03 23.61
CA SER A 114 24.20 13.25 24.84
C SER A 114 22.74 13.67 24.79
N ALA A 115 22.22 14.35 23.76
CA ALA A 115 20.81 14.76 23.77
C ALA A 115 19.86 13.75 23.11
N PHE A 116 20.38 12.90 22.22
CA PHE A 116 19.63 11.98 21.39
C PHE A 116 20.26 10.57 21.38
N HIS A 117 20.50 10.00 22.56
CA HIS A 117 21.11 8.68 22.70
C HIS A 117 20.28 7.61 21.96
N ASN A 118 20.94 6.76 21.18
CA ASN A 118 20.40 5.61 20.47
C ASN A 118 19.53 5.91 19.22
N GLN A 119 19.82 6.95 18.46
CA GLN A 119 19.15 7.15 17.19
C GLN A 119 19.60 6.12 16.14
N THR A 120 18.62 5.60 15.40
CA THR A 120 18.91 4.80 14.22
C THR A 120 19.37 5.69 13.07
N LEU A 121 20.08 5.08 12.11
CA LEU A 121 20.50 5.80 10.89
C LEU A 121 19.30 6.45 10.16
N GLU A 122 18.16 5.76 10.10
CA GLU A 122 16.91 6.27 9.52
C GLU A 122 16.44 7.55 10.22
N GLN A 123 16.39 7.53 11.55
CA GLN A 123 15.99 8.69 12.34
C GLN A 123 16.94 9.88 12.17
N ALA A 124 18.25 9.62 12.20
CA ALA A 124 19.25 10.64 11.99
C ALA A 124 19.16 11.26 10.59
N TRP A 125 18.84 10.46 9.56
CA TRP A 125 18.63 10.94 8.20
C TRP A 125 17.39 11.84 8.09
N PHE A 126 16.25 11.47 8.69
CA PHE A 126 15.06 12.32 8.72
C PHE A 126 15.29 13.64 9.48
N LEU A 127 16.06 13.60 10.56
CA LEU A 127 16.46 14.80 11.28
C LEU A 127 17.39 15.69 10.45
N ALA A 128 18.35 15.10 9.74
CA ALA A 128 19.24 15.81 8.82
C ALA A 128 18.46 16.54 7.73
N GLN A 129 17.43 15.87 7.19
CA GLN A 129 16.54 16.45 6.22
C GLN A 129 15.75 17.62 6.78
N SER A 130 15.12 17.44 7.94
CA SER A 130 14.39 18.51 8.60
C SER A 130 15.27 19.72 8.94
N LEU A 131 16.56 19.50 9.28
CA LEU A 131 17.53 20.58 9.44
C LEU A 131 17.85 21.27 8.10
N ALA A 132 18.01 20.48 7.03
CA ALA A 132 18.25 21.03 5.71
C ALA A 132 17.08 21.91 5.25
N ASP A 133 15.85 21.49 5.49
CA ASP A 133 14.64 22.26 5.16
C ASP A 133 14.56 23.57 5.95
N LEU A 134 14.92 23.55 7.25
CA LEU A 134 14.99 24.76 8.07
C LEU A 134 16.04 25.74 7.54
N MET A 135 17.23 25.25 7.20
CA MET A 135 18.28 26.10 6.61
C MET A 135 17.84 26.70 5.28
N ASP A 136 17.22 25.91 4.42
CA ASP A 136 16.71 26.37 3.13
C ASP A 136 15.62 27.42 3.27
N GLU A 137 14.75 27.30 4.24
CA GLU A 137 13.72 28.29 4.54
C GLU A 137 14.35 29.60 5.04
N ALA A 138 15.29 29.49 5.98
CA ALA A 138 16.01 30.67 6.51
C ALA A 138 16.80 31.42 5.42
N GLU A 139 17.49 30.68 4.55
CA GLU A 139 18.25 31.25 3.45
C GLU A 139 17.34 31.97 2.42
N ARG A 140 16.17 31.39 2.09
CA ARG A 140 15.18 32.07 1.23
C ARG A 140 14.65 33.34 1.85
N MET A 141 14.50 33.38 3.18
CA MET A 141 14.02 34.53 3.93
C MET A 141 15.15 35.52 4.27
N GLY A 142 16.40 35.15 3.97
CA GLY A 142 17.56 36.00 4.29
C GLY A 142 17.84 36.11 5.79
N ILE A 143 17.46 35.10 6.55
CA ILE A 143 17.60 35.05 8.02
C ILE A 143 18.91 34.35 8.38
N ASP A 144 19.76 35.03 9.17
CA ASP A 144 20.91 34.41 9.79
C ASP A 144 20.49 33.63 11.05
N LEU A 145 20.48 32.30 10.93
CA LEU A 145 20.13 31.44 12.07
C LEU A 145 21.12 31.52 13.21
N HIS A 146 22.39 31.85 12.96
CA HIS A 146 23.40 32.00 13.99
C HIS A 146 23.10 33.19 14.92
N GLU A 147 22.71 34.30 14.34
CA GLU A 147 22.36 35.53 15.08
C GLU A 147 20.97 35.46 15.72
N GLN A 148 19.98 34.91 15.00
CA GLN A 148 18.56 35.00 15.40
C GLN A 148 18.11 33.92 16.38
N LEU A 149 18.63 32.69 16.29
CA LEU A 149 18.20 31.57 17.13
C LEU A 149 18.42 31.80 18.66
N PRO A 150 19.53 32.40 19.11
CA PRO A 150 19.69 32.70 20.53
C PRO A 150 18.61 33.63 21.09
N HIS A 151 18.08 34.52 20.27
CA HIS A 151 17.07 35.50 20.65
C HIS A 151 15.63 35.00 20.47
N ALA A 152 15.43 33.75 19.93
CA ALA A 152 14.12 33.21 19.63
C ALA A 152 13.26 32.89 20.87
N VAL A 153 13.84 32.71 22.05
CA VAL A 153 13.19 32.20 23.27
C VAL A 153 12.98 33.26 24.33
N GLN A 154 11.91 33.17 25.10
CA GLN A 154 11.67 33.87 26.35
C GLN A 154 12.44 33.17 27.49
N GLU A 155 12.87 33.94 28.50
CA GLU A 155 13.76 33.51 29.60
C GLU A 155 13.25 32.31 30.42
N ASP A 156 11.94 32.09 30.50
CA ASP A 156 11.34 31.01 31.31
C ASP A 156 11.55 29.59 30.80
N PHE A 157 11.94 29.37 29.51
CA PHE A 157 12.18 28.07 28.91
C PHE A 157 13.65 27.71 28.68
N ALA A 158 14.55 28.40 29.35
CA ALA A 158 15.99 28.42 29.05
C ALA A 158 16.68 27.05 29.13
N LYS A 159 16.31 26.14 30.04
CA LYS A 159 17.03 24.86 30.23
C LYS A 159 16.77 23.86 29.09
N HIS A 160 15.52 23.67 28.69
CA HIS A 160 15.18 22.75 27.60
C HIS A 160 15.68 23.28 26.25
N TRP A 161 15.57 24.59 26.05
CA TRP A 161 16.05 25.25 24.87
C TRP A 161 17.57 25.21 24.71
N GLN A 162 18.35 25.23 25.81
CA GLN A 162 19.79 25.07 25.74
C GLN A 162 20.22 23.73 25.12
N HIS A 163 19.47 22.63 25.36
CA HIS A 163 19.73 21.37 24.69
C HIS A 163 19.44 21.46 23.18
N THR A 164 18.34 22.08 22.80
CA THR A 164 18.01 22.31 21.39
C THR A 164 19.02 23.21 20.70
N LEU A 165 19.48 24.29 21.36
CA LEU A 165 20.52 25.17 20.83
C LEU A 165 21.87 24.45 20.64
N ARG A 166 22.26 23.55 21.56
CA ARG A 166 23.47 22.74 21.38
C ARG A 166 23.35 21.85 20.14
N PHE A 167 22.19 21.27 19.89
CA PHE A 167 21.95 20.50 18.70
C PHE A 167 21.96 21.40 17.46
N LEU A 168 21.27 22.54 17.51
CA LEU A 168 21.24 23.51 16.41
C LEU A 168 22.62 24.16 16.16
N SER A 169 23.60 24.01 17.06
CA SER A 169 24.99 24.39 16.77
C SER A 169 25.59 23.64 15.59
N ILE A 170 25.05 22.46 15.24
CA ILE A 170 25.39 21.77 14.00
C ILE A 170 25.17 22.69 12.80
N VAL A 171 24.02 23.35 12.75
CA VAL A 171 23.62 24.23 11.65
C VAL A 171 24.28 25.59 11.72
N THR A 172 24.41 26.15 12.92
CA THR A 172 24.87 27.52 13.12
C THR A 172 26.39 27.65 13.12
N GLN A 173 27.14 26.59 13.49
CA GLN A 173 28.60 26.62 13.66
C GLN A 173 29.32 25.55 12.85
N HIS A 174 28.95 24.28 13.02
CA HIS A 174 29.71 23.18 12.44
C HIS A 174 29.51 23.07 10.93
N TRP A 175 28.28 23.23 10.46
CA TRP A 175 27.92 23.14 9.04
C TRP A 175 28.52 24.26 8.20
N PRO A 176 28.41 25.56 8.57
CA PRO A 176 29.04 26.66 7.82
C PRO A 176 30.58 26.53 7.74
N LYS A 177 31.22 26.11 8.84
CA LYS A 177 32.67 25.85 8.87
C LYS A 177 33.04 24.74 7.88
N TRP A 178 32.33 23.64 7.91
CA TRP A 178 32.57 22.51 7.01
C TRP A 178 32.37 22.89 5.54
N LEU A 179 31.31 23.64 5.19
CA LEU A 179 31.07 24.14 3.84
C LEU A 179 32.24 25.03 3.37
N HIS A 180 32.71 25.92 4.22
CA HIS A 180 33.85 26.78 3.91
C HIS A 180 35.13 25.95 3.65
N GLU A 181 35.40 24.93 4.45
CA GLU A 181 36.51 24.00 4.26
C GLU A 181 36.43 23.24 2.95
N GLN A 182 35.21 22.90 2.48
CA GLN A 182 34.96 22.22 1.19
C GLN A 182 34.92 23.17 0.00
N GLY A 183 34.96 24.48 0.21
CA GLY A 183 34.79 25.48 -0.85
C GLY A 183 33.43 25.36 -1.56
N ALA A 184 32.38 25.01 -0.82
CA ALA A 184 31.03 24.76 -1.34
C ALA A 184 29.99 25.65 -0.67
N MET A 185 28.81 25.73 -1.27
CA MET A 185 27.65 26.45 -0.74
C MET A 185 26.42 25.53 -0.62
N ASN A 186 25.48 25.90 0.26
CA ASN A 186 24.15 25.32 0.22
C ASN A 186 23.47 25.62 -1.13
N PRO A 187 22.69 24.67 -1.66
CA PRO A 187 22.02 24.86 -2.96
C PRO A 187 21.11 26.09 -2.98
N VAL A 188 20.33 26.33 -1.93
CA VAL A 188 19.43 27.48 -1.83
C VAL A 188 20.20 28.77 -1.64
N ALA A 189 21.23 28.81 -0.80
CA ALA A 189 22.09 29.98 -0.63
C ALA A 189 22.72 30.41 -1.96
N ARG A 190 23.21 29.45 -2.75
CA ARG A 190 23.77 29.71 -4.08
C ARG A 190 22.72 30.27 -5.03
N GLN A 191 21.50 29.70 -5.03
CA GLN A 191 20.38 30.21 -5.84
C GLN A 191 20.01 31.64 -5.46
N VAL A 192 19.91 31.96 -4.16
CA VAL A 192 19.66 33.31 -3.67
C VAL A 192 20.75 34.27 -4.12
N ALA A 193 22.03 33.87 -4.02
CA ALA A 193 23.16 34.69 -4.46
C ALA A 193 23.10 34.94 -5.98
N LEU A 194 22.71 33.96 -6.78
CA LEU A 194 22.54 34.12 -8.24
C LEU A 194 21.40 35.09 -8.58
N VAL A 195 20.26 35.01 -7.90
CA VAL A 195 19.15 35.97 -8.06
C VAL A 195 19.60 37.39 -7.75
N ARG A 196 20.35 37.58 -6.65
CA ARG A 196 20.91 38.90 -6.27
C ARG A 196 21.91 39.45 -7.30
N LYS A 197 22.81 38.59 -7.78
CA LYS A 197 23.75 38.97 -8.86
C LYS A 197 22.97 39.36 -10.12
N GLN A 198 21.96 38.60 -10.49
CA GLN A 198 21.12 38.91 -11.64
C GLN A 198 20.39 40.25 -11.47
N ALA A 199 19.84 40.52 -10.29
CA ALA A 199 19.21 41.81 -9.99
C ALA A 199 20.20 42.98 -10.12
N ALA A 200 21.45 42.82 -9.69
CA ALA A 200 22.50 43.81 -9.86
C ALA A 200 22.81 44.03 -11.35
N LEU A 201 22.90 42.97 -12.15
CA LEU A 201 23.10 43.06 -13.61
C LEU A 201 21.94 43.80 -14.29
N TRP A 202 20.69 43.53 -13.92
CA TRP A 202 19.55 44.26 -14.49
C TRP A 202 19.55 45.75 -14.13
N ARG A 203 19.98 46.15 -12.93
CA ARG A 203 20.18 47.58 -12.59
C ARG A 203 21.26 48.22 -13.45
N GLN A 204 22.31 47.48 -13.78
CA GLN A 204 23.39 47.94 -14.68
C GLN A 204 22.90 48.04 -16.12
N GLN A 205 22.14 47.07 -16.61
CA GLN A 205 21.49 47.09 -17.92
C GLN A 205 20.51 48.24 -18.10
N ALA A 206 19.79 48.61 -17.04
CA ALA A 206 18.90 49.78 -17.07
C ALA A 206 19.58 51.06 -17.53
N VAL A 207 20.91 51.17 -17.35
CA VAL A 207 21.70 52.29 -17.80
C VAL A 207 22.37 52.06 -19.17
N GLN A 208 22.84 50.82 -19.41
CA GLN A 208 23.64 50.47 -20.60
C GLN A 208 22.78 50.09 -21.82
N ALA A 209 21.61 49.46 -21.61
CA ALA A 209 20.72 49.02 -22.67
C ALA A 209 19.25 49.27 -22.29
N PRO A 210 18.82 50.52 -22.15
CA PRO A 210 17.51 50.89 -21.66
C PRO A 210 16.36 50.52 -22.61
N GLU A 211 16.67 50.17 -23.85
CA GLU A 211 15.70 49.82 -24.90
C GLU A 211 15.12 48.39 -24.76
N HIS A 212 15.85 47.48 -24.09
CA HIS A 212 15.41 46.07 -23.94
C HIS A 212 14.28 45.91 -22.93
N PRO A 213 13.09 45.42 -23.33
CA PRO A 213 11.98 45.16 -22.43
C PRO A 213 12.33 44.06 -21.42
N LEU A 214 12.07 44.37 -20.14
CA LEU A 214 12.27 43.44 -19.04
C LEU A 214 10.99 43.31 -18.22
N TRP A 215 10.23 42.22 -18.42
CA TRP A 215 8.95 42.02 -17.79
C TRP A 215 9.01 40.91 -16.74
N ALA A 216 8.36 41.11 -15.59
CA ALA A 216 8.12 40.08 -14.58
C ALA A 216 6.62 39.82 -14.49
N ALA A 217 6.21 38.54 -14.54
CA ALA A 217 4.80 38.20 -14.55
C ALA A 217 4.48 37.01 -13.66
N GLY A 218 3.33 37.07 -12.96
CA GLY A 218 2.80 35.95 -12.20
C GLY A 218 3.35 35.77 -10.79
N PHE A 219 4.05 36.74 -10.23
CA PHE A 219 4.56 36.72 -8.85
C PHE A 219 3.47 37.13 -7.86
N THR A 220 3.38 36.39 -6.77
CA THR A 220 2.33 36.55 -5.74
C THR A 220 2.87 36.60 -4.31
N HIS A 221 4.20 36.45 -4.10
CA HIS A 221 4.78 36.32 -2.76
C HIS A 221 6.00 37.23 -2.60
N ALA A 222 6.14 37.80 -1.40
CA ALA A 222 7.17 38.71 -1.01
C ALA A 222 8.41 38.02 -0.43
N LEU A 223 9.11 37.19 -1.22
CA LEU A 223 10.41 36.63 -0.83
C LEU A 223 11.52 37.64 -1.07
N PRO A 224 12.46 37.89 -0.12
CA PRO A 224 13.50 38.91 -0.25
C PRO A 224 14.29 38.86 -1.57
N PRO A 225 14.79 37.71 -2.07
CA PRO A 225 15.47 37.66 -3.37
C PRO A 225 14.54 38.05 -4.54
N THR A 226 13.26 37.64 -4.45
CA THR A 226 12.25 38.00 -5.47
C THR A 226 11.98 39.50 -5.45
N ILE A 227 11.87 40.11 -4.27
CA ILE A 227 11.70 41.58 -4.12
C ILE A 227 12.88 42.33 -4.71
N GLU A 228 14.13 41.88 -4.46
CA GLU A 228 15.33 42.47 -5.03
C GLU A 228 15.34 42.41 -6.55
N ALA A 229 14.94 41.26 -7.14
CA ALA A 229 14.83 41.08 -8.59
C ALA A 229 13.72 41.97 -9.19
N LEU A 230 12.53 42.01 -8.55
CA LEU A 230 11.43 42.85 -9.02
C LEU A 230 11.73 44.33 -8.88
N SER A 231 12.41 44.75 -7.82
CA SER A 231 12.87 46.12 -7.63
C SER A 231 13.87 46.54 -8.74
N ALA A 232 14.75 45.62 -9.12
CA ALA A 232 15.67 45.87 -10.24
C ALA A 232 14.93 46.06 -11.59
N ILE A 233 13.89 45.25 -11.82
CA ILE A 233 13.03 45.37 -12.99
C ILE A 233 12.24 46.69 -12.96
N LEU A 234 11.74 47.12 -11.80
CA LEU A 234 11.07 48.42 -11.68
C LEU A 234 12.00 49.62 -11.98
N SER A 235 13.28 49.51 -11.66
CA SER A 235 14.24 50.54 -11.97
C SER A 235 14.62 50.61 -13.47
N HIS A 236 14.26 49.59 -14.24
CA HIS A 236 14.52 49.54 -15.68
C HIS A 236 13.52 50.42 -16.49
N PRO A 237 13.96 51.26 -17.46
CA PRO A 237 13.06 52.13 -18.23
C PRO A 237 11.92 51.37 -18.94
N GLN A 238 12.22 50.21 -19.49
CA GLN A 238 11.24 49.30 -20.15
C GLN A 238 10.77 48.13 -19.20
N GLY A 239 10.97 48.31 -17.88
CA GLY A 239 10.55 47.30 -16.86
C GLY A 239 9.06 47.32 -16.63
N ARG A 240 8.46 46.16 -16.55
CA ARG A 240 7.04 45.95 -16.20
C ARG A 240 6.84 44.81 -15.20
N ILE A 241 5.92 45.00 -14.26
CA ILE A 241 5.44 43.92 -13.39
C ILE A 241 3.95 43.66 -13.64
N ILE A 242 3.60 42.38 -13.87
CA ILE A 242 2.26 41.93 -14.19
C ILE A 242 1.77 40.99 -13.12
N PHE A 243 0.82 41.45 -12.29
CA PHE A 243 0.24 40.66 -11.20
C PHE A 243 -0.90 39.77 -11.70
N PRO A 244 -1.04 38.53 -11.19
CA PRO A 244 -2.17 37.67 -11.50
C PRO A 244 -3.32 37.97 -10.53
N GLY A 245 -4.49 38.33 -11.07
CA GLY A 245 -5.75 38.40 -10.30
C GLY A 245 -5.74 39.36 -9.09
N LEU A 246 -5.02 40.48 -9.16
CA LEU A 246 -5.08 41.49 -8.07
C LEU A 246 -6.50 42.05 -7.96
N ASP A 247 -7.06 41.96 -6.78
CA ASP A 247 -8.37 42.52 -6.47
C ASP A 247 -8.29 44.04 -6.42
N LYS A 248 -9.05 44.71 -7.32
CA LYS A 248 -9.20 46.15 -7.40
C LYS A 248 -10.54 46.63 -6.85
N THR A 249 -11.42 45.69 -6.46
CA THR A 249 -12.81 46.01 -6.05
C THR A 249 -12.95 46.19 -4.55
N THR A 250 -12.23 45.44 -3.75
CA THR A 250 -12.25 45.56 -2.29
C THR A 250 -11.73 46.94 -1.84
N PRO A 251 -12.43 47.65 -0.90
CA PRO A 251 -11.94 48.91 -0.37
C PRO A 251 -10.54 48.81 0.24
N ASN A 252 -9.71 49.86 0.09
CA ASN A 252 -8.32 49.84 0.55
C ASN A 252 -8.21 49.55 2.06
N GLU A 253 -9.08 50.11 2.88
CA GLU A 253 -9.09 49.91 4.33
C GLU A 253 -9.26 48.43 4.73
N ILE A 254 -10.04 47.68 3.95
CA ILE A 254 -10.24 46.26 4.16
C ILE A 254 -9.04 45.46 3.57
N PHE A 255 -8.64 45.78 2.35
CA PHE A 255 -7.54 45.14 1.66
C PHE A 255 -6.24 45.18 2.47
N ASP A 256 -5.94 46.32 3.06
CA ASP A 256 -4.72 46.50 3.87
C ASP A 256 -4.75 45.68 5.19
N LYS A 257 -5.92 45.32 5.69
CA LYS A 257 -6.11 44.57 6.94
C LYS A 257 -6.44 43.07 6.72
N LEU A 258 -6.39 42.58 5.49
CA LEU A 258 -6.67 41.18 5.21
C LEU A 258 -5.76 40.27 6.04
N PRO A 259 -6.27 39.15 6.57
CA PRO A 259 -5.44 38.19 7.29
C PRO A 259 -4.47 37.47 6.34
N ASP A 260 -3.36 36.94 6.84
CA ASP A 260 -2.35 36.26 6.07
C ASP A 260 -2.87 35.01 5.35
N SER A 261 -3.94 34.42 5.86
CA SER A 261 -4.63 33.27 5.23
C SER A 261 -5.54 33.65 4.05
N HIS A 262 -5.66 34.97 3.74
CA HIS A 262 -6.50 35.43 2.62
C HIS A 262 -5.79 35.26 1.26
N PRO A 263 -6.50 34.92 0.15
CA PRO A 263 -5.89 34.73 -1.18
C PRO A 263 -5.09 35.92 -1.71
N GLN A 264 -5.41 37.14 -1.29
CA GLN A 264 -4.72 38.36 -1.73
C GLN A 264 -3.59 38.80 -0.79
N ALA A 265 -3.36 38.09 0.34
CA ALA A 265 -2.38 38.51 1.35
C ALA A 265 -0.95 38.53 0.76
N GLY A 266 -0.55 37.52 0.00
CA GLY A 266 0.78 37.46 -0.60
C GLY A 266 1.03 38.60 -1.58
N ILE A 267 0.04 38.97 -2.42
CA ILE A 267 0.15 40.14 -3.34
C ILE A 267 0.15 41.45 -2.56
N ARG A 268 -0.68 41.58 -1.52
CA ARG A 268 -0.66 42.74 -0.60
C ARG A 268 0.74 42.96 -0.03
N ASP A 269 1.35 41.91 0.48
CA ASP A 269 2.66 41.99 1.12
C ASP A 269 3.76 42.28 0.10
N LEU A 270 3.63 41.73 -1.14
CA LEU A 270 4.52 42.02 -2.24
C LEU A 270 4.43 43.50 -2.68
N LEU A 271 3.23 44.07 -2.78
CA LEU A 271 3.02 45.49 -3.08
C LEU A 271 3.67 46.38 -2.00
N ARG A 272 3.47 46.05 -0.70
CA ARG A 272 4.09 46.77 0.41
C ARG A 272 5.62 46.71 0.35
N ALA A 273 6.19 45.51 0.11
CA ALA A 273 7.64 45.32 0.06
C ALA A 273 8.29 46.06 -1.12
N LEU A 274 7.56 46.25 -2.22
CA LEU A 274 7.99 47.02 -3.39
C LEU A 274 7.64 48.52 -3.27
N ASN A 275 6.99 48.93 -2.18
CA ASN A 275 6.50 50.29 -1.95
C ASN A 275 5.59 50.81 -3.09
N ILE A 276 4.67 49.95 -3.54
CA ILE A 276 3.73 50.22 -4.65
C ILE A 276 2.34 50.39 -4.05
N SER A 277 1.64 51.48 -4.43
CA SER A 277 0.21 51.63 -4.14
C SER A 277 -0.63 50.72 -5.07
N ARG A 278 -1.65 50.08 -4.50
CA ARG A 278 -2.60 49.29 -5.31
C ARG A 278 -3.29 50.13 -6.39
N SER A 279 -3.47 51.42 -6.16
CA SER A 279 -4.02 52.37 -7.14
C SER A 279 -3.19 52.47 -8.40
N ASP A 280 -1.85 52.36 -8.29
CA ASP A 280 -0.93 52.56 -9.39
C ASP A 280 -0.92 51.37 -10.35
N VAL A 281 -1.48 50.24 -9.97
CA VAL A 281 -1.57 49.05 -10.81
C VAL A 281 -2.76 49.17 -11.78
N ILE A 282 -2.51 49.15 -13.02
CA ILE A 282 -3.52 49.29 -14.10
C ILE A 282 -4.06 47.90 -14.48
N VAL A 283 -5.38 47.77 -14.57
CA VAL A 283 -5.99 46.59 -15.18
C VAL A 283 -5.71 46.60 -16.65
N TRP A 284 -5.08 45.56 -17.20
CA TRP A 284 -4.81 45.52 -18.64
C TRP A 284 -6.13 45.53 -19.42
N PRO A 285 -6.24 46.42 -20.44
CA PRO A 285 -7.45 46.55 -21.21
C PRO A 285 -7.69 45.27 -21.99
N VAL A 286 -8.72 44.57 -21.61
CA VAL A 286 -9.30 43.49 -22.39
C VAL A 286 -10.63 44.05 -22.92
N SER A 287 -10.97 43.73 -24.13
CA SER A 287 -12.15 44.26 -24.86
C SER A 287 -13.51 43.98 -24.12
N ASN A 288 -13.50 43.23 -23.03
CA ASN A 288 -14.64 43.06 -22.12
C ASN A 288 -14.17 43.34 -20.69
N ASN A 289 -14.42 44.55 -20.21
CA ASN A 289 -14.19 44.96 -18.81
C ASN A 289 -15.20 44.36 -17.80
N ASN A 290 -16.04 43.40 -18.23
CA ASN A 290 -16.98 42.77 -17.31
C ASN A 290 -16.21 41.83 -16.40
N ILE A 291 -16.04 42.20 -15.14
CA ILE A 291 -15.60 41.29 -14.11
C ILE A 291 -16.60 40.14 -14.07
N SER A 292 -16.10 38.91 -14.14
CA SER A 292 -16.98 37.73 -14.04
C SER A 292 -17.74 37.76 -12.73
N GLU A 293 -19.07 37.52 -12.78
CA GLU A 293 -19.93 37.44 -11.61
C GLU A 293 -19.32 36.46 -10.59
N ARG A 294 -18.84 35.30 -11.05
CA ARG A 294 -18.14 34.32 -10.23
C ARG A 294 -16.95 34.91 -9.47
N THR A 295 -16.10 35.70 -10.15
CA THR A 295 -14.95 36.37 -9.52
C THR A 295 -15.39 37.33 -8.43
N THR A 296 -16.45 38.08 -8.66
CA THR A 296 -17.00 39.05 -7.68
C THR A 296 -17.53 38.29 -6.44
N VAL A 297 -18.32 37.23 -6.67
CA VAL A 297 -18.88 36.42 -5.58
C VAL A 297 -17.77 35.77 -4.75
N LEU A 298 -16.77 35.17 -5.40
CA LEU A 298 -15.65 34.54 -4.70
C LEU A 298 -14.79 35.56 -3.94
N SER A 299 -14.54 36.76 -4.51
CA SER A 299 -13.81 37.81 -3.81
C SER A 299 -14.56 38.24 -2.55
N GLN A 300 -15.87 38.46 -2.63
CA GLN A 300 -16.67 38.85 -1.46
C GLN A 300 -16.74 37.72 -0.42
N MET A 301 -16.96 36.51 -0.83
CA MET A 301 -16.99 35.35 0.04
C MET A 301 -15.69 35.17 0.83
N MET A 302 -14.53 35.44 0.23
CA MET A 302 -13.23 35.33 0.90
C MET A 302 -12.97 36.41 1.92
N LEU A 303 -13.67 37.56 1.89
CA LEU A 303 -13.56 38.60 2.87
C LEU A 303 -14.04 38.14 4.28
N PRO A 304 -13.60 38.76 5.37
CA PRO A 304 -14.10 38.48 6.70
C PRO A 304 -15.63 38.50 6.75
N SER A 305 -16.24 37.59 7.50
CA SER A 305 -17.70 37.40 7.55
C SER A 305 -18.48 38.66 8.02
N GLU A 306 -17.83 39.51 8.79
CA GLU A 306 -18.38 40.76 9.28
C GLU A 306 -18.66 41.78 8.16
N VAL A 307 -18.05 41.59 7.00
CA VAL A 307 -18.17 42.48 5.82
C VAL A 307 -19.16 41.93 4.79
N TRP A 308 -19.68 40.74 4.98
CA TRP A 308 -20.65 40.16 4.07
C TRP A 308 -21.96 40.92 4.04
N ASN A 309 -22.44 41.22 2.84
CA ASN A 309 -23.73 41.90 2.65
C ASN A 309 -24.77 40.93 2.09
N PRO A 310 -25.74 40.47 2.89
CA PRO A 310 -26.77 39.52 2.46
C PRO A 310 -27.85 40.11 1.54
N SER A 311 -27.85 41.41 1.34
CA SER A 311 -28.92 42.10 0.59
C SER A 311 -28.78 42.03 -0.96
N THR A 312 -27.68 41.54 -1.49
CA THR A 312 -27.45 41.39 -2.94
C THR A 312 -27.65 39.92 -3.35
N HIS A 313 -28.53 39.72 -4.32
CA HIS A 313 -28.69 38.39 -4.91
C HIS A 313 -27.41 37.99 -5.65
N GLN A 314 -26.76 36.89 -5.23
CA GLN A 314 -25.48 36.45 -5.78
C GLN A 314 -25.58 34.98 -6.12
N THR A 315 -25.15 34.62 -7.33
CA THR A 315 -25.09 33.26 -7.84
C THR A 315 -23.64 32.90 -8.13
N LEU A 316 -23.32 31.62 -8.10
CA LEU A 316 -22.01 31.10 -8.49
C LEU A 316 -22.15 30.35 -9.84
N PRO A 317 -22.12 31.07 -10.96
CA PRO A 317 -22.40 30.49 -12.27
C PRO A 317 -21.32 29.46 -12.68
N ASP A 318 -21.75 28.41 -13.41
CA ASP A 318 -20.92 27.36 -13.99
C ASP A 318 -20.03 26.61 -12.97
N VAL A 319 -20.46 26.54 -11.72
CA VAL A 319 -19.85 25.75 -10.66
C VAL A 319 -20.82 24.66 -10.23
N SER A 320 -20.36 23.44 -10.16
CA SER A 320 -21.11 22.29 -9.67
C SER A 320 -20.33 21.51 -8.61
N SER A 321 -20.99 20.67 -7.82
CA SER A 321 -20.34 19.86 -6.79
C SER A 321 -20.53 18.37 -7.00
N ILE A 322 -19.53 17.61 -6.62
CA ILE A 322 -19.54 16.16 -6.46
C ILE A 322 -19.31 15.86 -4.98
N GLU A 323 -20.34 15.34 -4.31
CA GLU A 323 -20.28 14.95 -2.91
C GLU A 323 -20.63 13.46 -2.81
N VAL A 324 -19.63 12.63 -2.52
CA VAL A 324 -19.75 11.18 -2.52
C VAL A 324 -19.28 10.57 -1.20
N ARG A 325 -19.53 9.29 -1.03
CA ARG A 325 -19.29 8.63 0.24
C ARG A 325 -17.80 8.45 0.55
N ASN A 326 -17.02 7.99 -0.41
CA ASN A 326 -15.62 7.61 -0.21
C ASN A 326 -14.73 7.97 -1.42
N GLU A 327 -13.42 7.81 -1.26
CA GLU A 327 -12.42 8.19 -2.27
C GLU A 327 -12.54 7.39 -3.57
N GLN A 328 -13.04 6.15 -3.52
CA GLN A 328 -13.23 5.35 -4.73
C GLN A 328 -14.42 5.86 -5.55
N GLU A 329 -15.52 6.18 -4.88
CA GLU A 329 -16.66 6.83 -5.53
C GLU A 329 -16.28 8.20 -6.11
N GLU A 330 -15.40 8.94 -5.40
CA GLU A 330 -14.87 10.22 -5.88
C GLU A 330 -14.08 10.04 -7.17
N ALA A 331 -13.15 9.07 -7.21
CA ALA A 331 -12.35 8.78 -8.40
C ALA A 331 -13.23 8.37 -9.58
N VAL A 332 -14.23 7.52 -9.36
CA VAL A 332 -15.21 7.12 -10.39
C VAL A 332 -16.03 8.32 -10.90
N ALA A 333 -16.55 9.16 -9.99
CA ALA A 333 -17.32 10.35 -10.37
C ALA A 333 -16.49 11.34 -11.19
N ILE A 334 -15.25 11.59 -10.78
CA ILE A 334 -14.33 12.47 -11.50
C ILE A 334 -14.02 11.91 -12.89
N SER A 335 -13.72 10.62 -12.99
CA SER A 335 -13.41 10.00 -14.29
C SER A 335 -14.60 10.05 -15.24
N MET A 336 -15.83 9.89 -14.74
CA MET A 336 -17.05 10.08 -15.51
C MET A 336 -17.27 11.54 -15.92
N ALA A 337 -17.00 12.50 -15.04
CA ALA A 337 -17.08 13.92 -15.36
C ALA A 337 -16.07 14.32 -16.44
N ILE A 338 -14.85 13.74 -16.39
CA ILE A 338 -13.84 13.92 -17.43
C ILE A 338 -14.33 13.31 -18.76
N ARG A 339 -14.86 12.10 -18.71
CA ARG A 339 -15.36 11.41 -19.91
C ARG A 339 -16.52 12.18 -20.56
N ASP A 340 -17.45 12.69 -19.75
CA ASP A 340 -18.57 13.53 -20.22
C ASP A 340 -18.08 14.83 -20.85
N ALA A 341 -17.16 15.53 -20.22
CA ALA A 341 -16.58 16.77 -20.76
C ALA A 341 -15.86 16.55 -22.09
N LEU A 342 -15.28 15.38 -22.32
CA LEU A 342 -14.62 15.01 -23.58
C LEU A 342 -15.57 14.81 -24.75
N GLU A 343 -16.87 14.64 -24.52
CA GLU A 343 -17.88 14.58 -25.57
C GLU A 343 -17.94 15.91 -26.38
N THR A 344 -17.55 17.02 -25.75
CA THR A 344 -17.44 18.29 -26.47
C THR A 344 -16.08 18.34 -27.16
N PRO A 345 -16.03 18.49 -28.50
CA PRO A 345 -14.78 18.60 -29.24
C PRO A 345 -13.89 19.73 -28.71
N ASP A 346 -12.58 19.55 -28.77
CA ASP A 346 -11.53 20.52 -28.44
C ASP A 346 -11.47 21.01 -26.99
N LYS A 347 -12.47 20.68 -26.14
CA LYS A 347 -12.43 21.04 -24.71
C LYS A 347 -11.25 20.41 -24.01
N LYS A 348 -10.52 21.22 -23.26
CA LYS A 348 -9.45 20.81 -22.34
C LYS A 348 -9.99 20.68 -20.93
N ILE A 349 -9.63 19.59 -20.27
CA ILE A 349 -10.06 19.27 -18.92
C ILE A 349 -8.82 19.12 -18.03
N ALA A 350 -8.84 19.77 -16.87
CA ALA A 350 -7.80 19.63 -15.87
C ALA A 350 -8.37 19.17 -14.53
N LEU A 351 -7.82 18.10 -13.99
CA LEU A 351 -7.99 17.70 -12.60
C LEU A 351 -6.91 18.37 -11.77
N ILE A 352 -7.29 19.10 -10.72
CA ILE A 352 -6.35 19.73 -9.79
C ILE A 352 -6.50 19.09 -8.43
N THR A 353 -5.46 18.42 -7.95
CA THR A 353 -5.45 17.83 -6.62
C THR A 353 -4.04 17.69 -6.05
N PRO A 354 -3.82 18.05 -4.77
CA PRO A 354 -2.57 17.73 -4.08
C PRO A 354 -2.53 16.26 -3.61
N ASP A 355 -3.68 15.56 -3.63
CA ASP A 355 -3.79 14.17 -3.24
C ASP A 355 -3.34 13.22 -4.36
N ARG A 356 -2.12 12.73 -4.23
CA ARG A 356 -1.52 11.81 -5.21
C ARG A 356 -2.22 10.46 -5.26
N LYS A 357 -2.76 9.97 -4.13
CA LYS A 357 -3.51 8.70 -4.09
C LYS A 357 -4.81 8.83 -4.89
N LEU A 358 -5.53 9.94 -4.72
CA LEU A 358 -6.75 10.21 -5.49
C LEU A 358 -6.42 10.35 -6.98
N ALA A 359 -5.36 11.09 -7.34
CA ALA A 359 -4.93 11.23 -8.73
C ALA A 359 -4.67 9.86 -9.39
N GLN A 360 -3.96 8.95 -8.72
CA GLN A 360 -3.70 7.60 -9.20
C GLN A 360 -4.98 6.77 -9.35
N ARG A 361 -5.92 6.87 -8.42
CA ARG A 361 -7.23 6.21 -8.56
C ARG A 361 -7.99 6.71 -9.79
N VAL A 362 -7.99 8.03 -10.02
CA VAL A 362 -8.63 8.61 -11.21
C VAL A 362 -7.96 8.14 -12.49
N ILE A 363 -6.62 8.07 -12.53
CA ILE A 363 -5.88 7.52 -13.68
C ILE A 363 -6.32 6.09 -13.97
N THR A 364 -6.38 5.25 -12.95
CA THR A 364 -6.83 3.85 -13.09
C THR A 364 -8.28 3.74 -13.58
N GLU A 365 -9.18 4.61 -13.09
CA GLU A 365 -10.56 4.62 -13.58
C GLU A 365 -10.69 5.14 -15.02
N LEU A 366 -9.82 6.06 -15.44
CA LEU A 366 -9.78 6.54 -16.83
C LEU A 366 -9.29 5.47 -17.82
N GLU A 367 -8.43 4.52 -17.37
CA GLU A 367 -8.01 3.39 -18.20
C GLU A 367 -9.19 2.52 -18.66
N ARG A 368 -10.30 2.52 -17.94
CA ARG A 368 -11.56 1.85 -18.34
C ARG A 368 -12.07 2.33 -19.70
N TRP A 369 -11.77 3.55 -20.08
CA TRP A 369 -12.13 4.17 -21.36
C TRP A 369 -10.92 4.45 -22.27
N GLU A 370 -9.79 3.80 -22.00
CA GLU A 370 -8.53 3.97 -22.76
C GLU A 370 -8.05 5.44 -22.78
N ILE A 371 -8.35 6.20 -21.71
CA ILE A 371 -7.92 7.58 -21.56
C ILE A 371 -6.67 7.62 -20.69
N HIS A 372 -5.54 7.98 -21.30
CA HIS A 372 -4.27 8.16 -20.61
C HIS A 372 -4.06 9.66 -20.33
N ALA A 373 -4.32 10.11 -19.11
CA ALA A 373 -4.16 11.51 -18.72
C ALA A 373 -2.67 11.93 -18.62
N ASP A 374 -2.37 13.19 -19.00
CA ASP A 374 -1.06 13.79 -18.74
C ASP A 374 -0.94 14.16 -17.25
N ASP A 375 -0.33 13.27 -16.46
CA ASP A 375 -0.05 13.52 -15.06
C ASP A 375 1.25 14.30 -14.87
N SER A 376 1.13 15.57 -14.63
CA SER A 376 2.26 16.47 -14.48
C SER A 376 3.09 16.28 -13.22
N ALA A 377 2.51 15.70 -12.19
CA ALA A 377 3.22 15.43 -10.93
C ALA A 377 4.02 14.12 -10.99
N GLY A 378 3.68 13.21 -11.90
CA GLY A 378 4.38 11.95 -12.11
C GLY A 378 4.17 10.93 -10.97
N THR A 379 4.92 9.85 -11.04
CA THR A 379 4.96 8.80 -10.02
C THR A 379 6.20 8.99 -9.14
N PRO A 380 6.07 8.92 -7.81
CA PRO A 380 7.23 8.92 -6.93
C PRO A 380 8.20 7.79 -7.30
N LEU A 381 9.50 8.05 -7.30
CA LEU A 381 10.51 7.03 -7.56
C LEU A 381 10.36 5.84 -6.61
N SER A 382 9.92 6.07 -5.37
CA SER A 382 9.64 5.04 -4.36
C SER A 382 8.64 3.98 -4.80
N ASP A 383 7.74 4.29 -5.73
CA ASP A 383 6.65 3.43 -6.16
C ASP A 383 6.89 2.79 -7.54
N THR A 384 8.07 3.03 -8.10
CA THR A 384 8.48 2.43 -9.37
C THR A 384 8.92 0.97 -9.19
N PRO A 385 8.75 0.12 -10.22
CA PRO A 385 9.10 -1.30 -10.12
C PRO A 385 10.53 -1.58 -9.64
N PRO A 386 11.60 -0.93 -10.17
CA PRO A 386 12.95 -1.20 -9.69
C PRO A 386 13.16 -0.83 -8.21
N THR A 387 12.52 0.24 -7.74
CA THR A 387 12.60 0.65 -6.33
C THR A 387 11.84 -0.30 -5.42
N VAL A 388 10.62 -0.71 -5.81
CA VAL A 388 9.84 -1.71 -5.07
C VAL A 388 10.62 -3.02 -4.97
N PHE A 389 11.32 -3.40 -6.03
CA PHE A 389 12.17 -4.59 -6.04
C PHE A 389 13.27 -4.53 -4.98
N LEU A 390 14.04 -3.44 -4.90
CA LEU A 390 15.05 -3.26 -3.86
C LEU A 390 14.46 -3.28 -2.43
N ARG A 391 13.28 -2.67 -2.25
CA ARG A 391 12.58 -2.73 -0.97
C ARG A 391 12.18 -4.15 -0.57
N LEU A 392 11.71 -4.96 -1.52
CA LEU A 392 11.36 -6.36 -1.26
C LEU A 392 12.59 -7.19 -0.90
N ILE A 393 13.75 -6.94 -1.54
CA ILE A 393 14.99 -7.61 -1.18
C ILE A 393 15.37 -7.27 0.28
N THR A 394 15.40 -5.98 0.63
CA THR A 394 15.76 -5.54 2.00
C THR A 394 14.78 -6.05 3.04
N GLN A 395 13.49 -6.10 2.73
CA GLN A 395 12.48 -6.66 3.62
C GLN A 395 12.65 -8.17 3.81
N ALA A 396 12.93 -8.91 2.74
CA ALA A 396 13.19 -10.34 2.83
C ALA A 396 14.44 -10.64 3.68
N ILE A 397 15.50 -9.83 3.56
CA ILE A 397 16.70 -9.95 4.38
C ILE A 397 16.37 -9.68 5.87
N ASP A 398 15.66 -8.61 6.16
CA ASP A 398 15.30 -8.19 7.52
C ASP A 398 14.47 -9.26 8.26
N ASN A 399 13.57 -9.94 7.55
CA ASN A 399 12.72 -11.01 8.04
C ASN A 399 13.33 -12.41 7.84
N ASN A 400 14.65 -12.51 7.57
CA ASN A 400 15.35 -13.77 7.32
C ASN A 400 14.64 -14.66 6.29
N PHE A 401 14.22 -14.08 5.18
CA PHE A 401 13.53 -14.78 4.08
C PHE A 401 12.31 -15.59 4.56
N ALA A 402 11.52 -15.02 5.47
CA ALA A 402 10.25 -15.61 5.87
C ALA A 402 9.40 -15.93 4.63
N PRO A 403 8.58 -17.00 4.65
CA PRO A 403 7.87 -17.51 3.48
C PRO A 403 7.07 -16.47 2.70
N VAL A 404 6.42 -15.52 3.39
CA VAL A 404 5.63 -14.46 2.75
C VAL A 404 6.52 -13.44 2.06
N ASP A 405 7.60 -12.99 2.72
CA ASP A 405 8.53 -12.01 2.16
C ASP A 405 9.32 -12.59 0.98
N LEU A 406 9.76 -13.85 1.11
CA LEU A 406 10.40 -14.57 0.01
C LEU A 406 9.45 -14.71 -1.19
N LEU A 407 8.20 -15.06 -0.95
CA LEU A 407 7.20 -15.18 -2.01
C LEU A 407 6.88 -13.82 -2.66
N ALA A 408 6.78 -12.75 -1.88
CA ALA A 408 6.58 -11.40 -2.40
C ALA A 408 7.72 -10.99 -3.32
N LEU A 409 8.97 -11.26 -2.91
CA LEU A 409 10.16 -11.03 -3.73
C LEU A 409 10.11 -11.86 -5.02
N LEU A 410 9.93 -13.18 -4.94
CA LEU A 410 9.94 -14.08 -6.10
C LEU A 410 8.80 -13.84 -7.10
N LYS A 411 7.69 -13.23 -6.68
CA LYS A 411 6.58 -12.83 -7.56
C LYS A 411 6.80 -11.51 -8.27
N HIS A 412 7.85 -10.76 -7.91
CA HIS A 412 8.12 -9.48 -8.54
C HIS A 412 8.47 -9.64 -10.03
N PRO A 413 7.94 -8.79 -10.94
CA PRO A 413 8.14 -8.95 -12.40
C PRO A 413 9.60 -8.97 -12.85
N LEU A 414 10.49 -8.31 -12.13
CA LEU A 414 11.91 -8.28 -12.47
C LEU A 414 12.66 -9.55 -12.09
N VAL A 415 12.12 -10.42 -11.24
CA VAL A 415 12.81 -11.65 -10.83
C VAL A 415 12.79 -12.71 -11.93
N ALA A 416 13.97 -13.24 -12.27
CA ALA A 416 14.15 -14.34 -13.23
C ALA A 416 15.21 -15.36 -12.78
N CYS A 417 16.17 -14.99 -11.92
CA CYS A 417 17.21 -15.86 -11.38
C CYS A 417 17.97 -16.65 -12.47
N GLY A 418 18.32 -16.04 -13.60
CA GLY A 418 18.98 -16.69 -14.74
C GLY A 418 18.09 -17.67 -15.53
N LEU A 419 16.77 -17.59 -15.34
CA LEU A 419 15.78 -18.38 -16.06
C LEU A 419 14.96 -17.51 -17.01
N GLU A 420 14.19 -18.16 -17.90
CA GLU A 420 13.11 -17.48 -18.60
C GLU A 420 12.09 -16.93 -17.56
N PRO A 421 11.65 -15.66 -17.66
CA PRO A 421 10.74 -15.05 -16.68
C PRO A 421 9.43 -15.85 -16.46
N LYS A 422 8.90 -16.48 -17.52
CA LYS A 422 7.71 -17.33 -17.43
C LYS A 422 8.00 -18.59 -16.58
N LYS A 423 9.13 -19.25 -16.84
CA LYS A 423 9.55 -20.45 -16.10
C LYS A 423 9.80 -20.13 -14.62
N CYS A 424 10.47 -19.01 -14.33
CA CYS A 424 10.67 -18.55 -12.95
C CYS A 424 9.35 -18.35 -12.20
N ARG A 425 8.37 -17.69 -12.83
CA ARG A 425 7.04 -17.50 -12.25
C ARG A 425 6.29 -18.81 -12.03
N ASP A 426 6.39 -19.76 -12.95
CA ASP A 426 5.73 -21.07 -12.83
C ASP A 426 6.35 -21.91 -11.70
N LEU A 427 7.67 -21.86 -11.54
CA LEU A 427 8.36 -22.51 -10.41
C LEU A 427 8.00 -21.83 -9.08
N THR A 428 7.92 -20.51 -9.05
CA THR A 428 7.48 -19.77 -7.87
C THR A 428 6.05 -20.14 -7.46
N ARG A 429 5.11 -20.23 -8.40
CA ARG A 429 3.72 -20.67 -8.13
C ARG A 429 3.67 -22.12 -7.64
N ARG A 430 4.52 -22.97 -8.20
CA ARG A 430 4.63 -24.36 -7.74
C ARG A 430 5.19 -24.43 -6.32
N LEU A 431 6.27 -23.67 -6.04
CA LEU A 431 6.84 -23.55 -4.69
C LEU A 431 5.79 -23.08 -3.69
N GLU A 432 5.05 -22.02 -4.03
CA GLU A 432 3.95 -21.53 -3.21
C GLU A 432 2.96 -22.64 -2.85
N ARG A 433 2.38 -23.29 -3.87
CA ARG A 433 1.33 -24.31 -3.65
C ARG A 433 1.82 -25.56 -2.95
N THR A 434 3.07 -25.95 -3.21
CA THR A 434 3.58 -27.24 -2.74
C THR A 434 4.23 -27.13 -1.36
N ILE A 435 4.90 -26.01 -1.07
CA ILE A 435 5.79 -25.87 0.10
C ILE A 435 5.36 -24.75 1.04
N LEU A 436 5.05 -23.54 0.51
CA LEU A 436 4.87 -22.35 1.35
C LEU A 436 3.45 -22.20 1.90
N ARG A 437 2.47 -22.88 1.30
CA ARG A 437 1.10 -22.91 1.82
C ARG A 437 0.90 -24.03 2.82
N GLY A 438 0.04 -23.78 3.79
CA GLY A 438 -0.20 -24.64 4.95
C GLY A 438 0.66 -24.18 6.14
N GLN A 439 1.23 -25.14 6.83
CA GLN A 439 1.96 -24.90 8.09
C GLN A 439 3.13 -23.93 7.92
N THR A 440 3.24 -22.98 8.84
CA THR A 440 4.29 -21.96 8.83
C THR A 440 5.66 -22.60 8.98
N LEU A 441 6.50 -22.42 7.97
CA LEU A 441 7.91 -22.81 8.05
C LEU A 441 8.69 -21.79 8.87
N SER A 442 9.72 -22.26 9.56
CA SER A 442 10.70 -21.36 10.18
C SER A 442 11.37 -20.49 9.10
N PRO A 443 11.68 -19.22 9.38
CA PRO A 443 12.38 -18.35 8.44
C PRO A 443 13.74 -18.93 8.01
N GLY A 444 14.13 -18.68 6.77
CA GLY A 444 15.42 -19.08 6.23
C GLY A 444 15.38 -20.27 5.26
N PHE A 445 16.44 -20.40 4.46
CA PHE A 445 16.53 -21.41 3.40
C PHE A 445 16.65 -22.84 3.91
N GLU A 446 17.24 -23.06 5.09
CA GLU A 446 17.43 -24.41 5.65
C GLU A 446 16.11 -25.11 5.95
N ALA A 447 15.15 -24.42 6.56
CA ALA A 447 13.81 -24.96 6.82
C ALA A 447 13.08 -25.30 5.50
N LEU A 448 13.24 -24.43 4.50
CA LEU A 448 12.66 -24.61 3.18
C LEU A 448 13.23 -25.85 2.46
N LYS A 449 14.57 -25.98 2.41
CA LYS A 449 15.27 -27.14 1.84
C LYS A 449 14.86 -28.44 2.54
N LYS A 450 14.82 -28.43 3.88
CA LYS A 450 14.41 -29.60 4.66
C LYS A 450 12.96 -30.01 4.35
N SER A 451 12.05 -29.05 4.21
CA SER A 451 10.67 -29.33 3.81
C SER A 451 10.57 -29.97 2.42
N ILE A 452 11.37 -29.49 1.46
CA ILE A 452 11.42 -30.07 0.12
C ILE A 452 11.97 -31.50 0.18
N LEU A 453 13.09 -31.73 0.91
CA LEU A 453 13.71 -33.05 1.05
C LEU A 453 12.73 -34.05 1.68
N THR A 454 12.04 -33.70 2.75
CA THR A 454 11.04 -34.55 3.38
C THR A 454 9.92 -34.94 2.41
N LYS A 455 9.51 -34.02 1.52
CA LYS A 455 8.50 -34.34 0.49
C LYS A 455 9.05 -35.24 -0.61
N ILE A 456 10.33 -35.10 -0.98
CA ILE A 456 11.02 -35.96 -1.92
C ILE A 456 11.08 -37.40 -1.37
N GLU A 457 11.47 -37.59 -0.11
CA GLU A 457 11.53 -38.87 0.57
C GLU A 457 10.17 -39.59 0.62
N ASN A 458 9.08 -38.83 0.75
CA ASN A 458 7.72 -39.34 0.83
C ASN A 458 7.03 -39.47 -0.53
N ALA A 459 7.66 -39.05 -1.62
CA ALA A 459 7.07 -39.09 -2.96
C ALA A 459 7.04 -40.53 -3.51
N LYS A 460 5.85 -41.03 -3.87
CA LYS A 460 5.64 -42.36 -4.40
C LYS A 460 5.62 -42.41 -5.93
N GLU A 461 5.36 -41.29 -6.58
CA GLU A 461 5.21 -41.20 -8.03
C GLU A 461 6.42 -40.52 -8.66
N LYS A 462 6.96 -41.11 -9.73
CA LYS A 462 8.14 -40.58 -10.44
C LYS A 462 7.93 -39.15 -10.94
N ALA A 463 6.75 -38.84 -11.49
CA ALA A 463 6.41 -37.49 -11.95
C ALA A 463 6.33 -36.45 -10.84
N SER A 464 5.97 -36.84 -9.61
CA SER A 464 5.98 -35.99 -8.43
C SER A 464 7.41 -35.74 -7.95
N LEU A 465 8.26 -36.76 -8.00
CA LEU A 465 9.67 -36.68 -7.64
C LEU A 465 10.42 -35.67 -8.54
N GLU A 466 10.27 -35.80 -9.86
CA GLU A 466 10.90 -34.88 -10.83
C GLU A 466 10.52 -33.42 -10.60
N LYS A 467 9.24 -33.16 -10.27
CA LYS A 467 8.78 -31.80 -9.96
C LYS A 467 9.35 -31.22 -8.65
N LEU A 468 9.60 -32.09 -7.66
CA LEU A 468 10.18 -31.67 -6.37
C LEU A 468 11.70 -31.45 -6.52
N GLU A 469 12.40 -32.26 -7.29
CA GLU A 469 13.83 -32.05 -7.61
C GLU A 469 14.04 -30.74 -8.40
N GLU A 470 13.14 -30.42 -9.33
CA GLU A 470 13.17 -29.13 -10.03
C GLU A 470 12.98 -27.94 -9.06
N LEU A 471 12.09 -28.08 -8.05
CA LEU A 471 11.93 -27.05 -7.00
C LEU A 471 13.18 -26.91 -6.11
N LYS A 472 13.83 -28.02 -5.77
CA LYS A 472 15.10 -28.02 -5.03
C LYS A 472 16.16 -27.22 -5.78
N THR A 473 16.38 -27.55 -7.06
CA THR A 473 17.32 -26.84 -7.93
C THR A 473 16.98 -25.35 -8.06
N PHE A 474 15.68 -25.03 -8.13
CA PHE A 474 15.23 -23.63 -8.17
C PHE A 474 15.61 -22.86 -6.90
N ILE A 475 15.37 -23.44 -5.72
CA ILE A 475 15.73 -22.81 -4.44
C ILE A 475 17.24 -22.64 -4.28
N GLU A 476 18.04 -23.62 -4.68
CA GLU A 476 19.49 -23.52 -4.69
C GLU A 476 19.98 -22.39 -5.60
N ARG A 477 19.34 -22.20 -6.75
CA ARG A 477 19.60 -21.07 -7.65
C ARG A 477 19.22 -19.73 -7.03
N VAL A 478 18.05 -19.62 -6.39
CA VAL A 478 17.63 -18.40 -5.69
C VAL A 478 18.64 -18.05 -4.59
N GLU A 479 19.08 -19.04 -3.82
CA GLU A 479 20.08 -18.85 -2.77
C GLU A 479 21.42 -18.38 -3.34
N THR A 480 21.84 -18.91 -4.49
CA THR A 480 23.05 -18.43 -5.18
C THR A 480 22.93 -16.97 -5.60
N CYS A 481 21.77 -16.52 -6.13
CA CYS A 481 21.54 -15.11 -6.45
C CYS A 481 21.57 -14.21 -5.21
N LEU A 482 21.18 -14.73 -4.06
CA LEU A 482 21.17 -14.01 -2.78
C LEU A 482 22.50 -14.13 -2.01
N ALA A 483 23.49 -14.86 -2.51
CA ALA A 483 24.75 -15.11 -1.82
C ALA A 483 25.46 -13.85 -1.30
N PRO A 484 25.53 -12.72 -2.04
CA PRO A 484 26.18 -11.50 -1.53
C PRO A 484 25.57 -11.01 -0.21
N VAL A 485 24.24 -11.06 -0.08
CA VAL A 485 23.54 -10.61 1.13
C VAL A 485 23.43 -11.70 2.20
N LEU A 486 23.38 -12.98 1.83
CA LEU A 486 23.41 -14.09 2.78
C LEU A 486 24.73 -14.18 3.54
N SER A 487 25.83 -13.72 2.96
CA SER A 487 27.15 -13.65 3.63
C SER A 487 27.12 -12.80 4.91
N TRP A 488 26.13 -11.91 5.06
CA TRP A 488 25.97 -11.09 6.28
C TRP A 488 25.31 -11.86 7.42
N GLN A 489 24.54 -12.90 7.10
CA GLN A 489 23.80 -13.73 8.06
C GLN A 489 24.58 -14.98 8.50
N ASN A 490 25.52 -15.46 7.68
CA ASN A 490 26.25 -16.69 7.95
C ASN A 490 27.36 -16.49 9.00
N THR A 491 27.03 -16.83 10.24
CA THR A 491 28.00 -17.31 11.23
C THR A 491 27.54 -18.69 11.67
N THR A 492 28.36 -19.69 11.33
CA THR A 492 28.12 -21.13 11.53
C THR A 492 28.28 -21.60 12.98
N ASP A 493 28.03 -20.81 13.98
CA ASP A 493 28.08 -21.26 15.37
C ASP A 493 26.83 -20.80 16.13
N HIS A 494 26.11 -21.79 16.66
CA HIS A 494 25.02 -21.57 17.62
C HIS A 494 25.52 -20.79 18.86
N PRO A 495 24.87 -19.78 19.31
CA PRO A 495 23.44 -19.39 19.32
C PRO A 495 23.11 -18.16 18.44
N PRO A 496 21.88 -17.57 18.50
CA PRO A 496 21.19 -16.87 17.42
C PRO A 496 22.07 -15.83 16.68
N PRO A 497 21.78 -15.55 15.40
CA PRO A 497 22.62 -14.72 14.55
C PRO A 497 22.95 -13.41 15.25
N GLN A 498 24.24 -13.09 15.39
CA GLN A 498 24.66 -11.80 15.90
C GLN A 498 24.16 -10.72 14.91
N LYS A 499 23.04 -10.08 15.25
CA LYS A 499 22.48 -8.91 14.53
C LYS A 499 23.46 -7.71 14.47
N ASN A 500 24.65 -7.84 15.02
CA ASN A 500 25.61 -6.77 15.27
C ASN A 500 26.83 -6.76 14.34
N LYS A 501 26.85 -7.57 13.28
CA LYS A 501 27.95 -7.47 12.32
C LYS A 501 27.77 -6.18 11.52
N THR A 502 28.66 -5.22 11.69
CA THR A 502 28.66 -3.93 10.98
C THR A 502 29.60 -3.95 9.80
N ALA A 503 29.25 -3.22 8.75
CA ALA A 503 30.10 -3.01 7.58
C ALA A 503 29.94 -1.56 7.07
N PRO A 504 30.89 -1.08 6.23
CA PRO A 504 30.73 0.19 5.54
C PRO A 504 29.46 0.17 4.68
N LEU A 505 28.69 1.26 4.74
CA LEU A 505 27.43 1.38 3.97
C LEU A 505 27.61 1.21 2.46
N PRO A 506 28.66 1.77 1.82
CA PRO A 506 28.91 1.52 0.40
C PRO A 506 28.96 0.03 0.08
N LYS A 507 29.66 -0.77 0.89
CA LYS A 507 29.73 -2.24 0.67
C LYS A 507 28.41 -2.95 0.85
N LEU A 508 27.58 -2.49 1.82
CA LEU A 508 26.23 -3.03 2.00
C LEU A 508 25.33 -2.71 0.80
N LEU A 509 25.42 -1.50 0.27
CA LEU A 509 24.68 -1.07 -0.93
C LEU A 509 25.15 -1.83 -2.17
N GLU A 510 26.46 -1.96 -2.40
CA GLU A 510 27.01 -2.73 -3.51
C GLU A 510 26.50 -4.19 -3.50
N ASN A 511 26.59 -4.88 -2.36
CA ASN A 511 26.08 -6.26 -2.25
C ASN A 511 24.58 -6.36 -2.49
N LEU A 512 23.80 -5.34 -2.09
CA LEU A 512 22.37 -5.26 -2.41
C LEU A 512 22.15 -5.15 -3.92
N LEU A 513 22.94 -4.32 -4.63
CA LEU A 513 22.84 -4.14 -6.07
C LEU A 513 23.28 -5.40 -6.82
N GLU A 514 24.40 -6.03 -6.45
CA GLU A 514 24.83 -7.31 -6.98
C GLU A 514 23.75 -8.38 -6.85
N THR A 515 23.08 -8.42 -5.69
CA THR A 515 21.94 -9.32 -5.45
C THR A 515 20.75 -9.00 -6.35
N ALA A 516 20.39 -7.72 -6.48
CA ALA A 516 19.28 -7.30 -7.33
C ALA A 516 19.53 -7.65 -8.82
N GLU A 517 20.74 -7.42 -9.28
CA GLU A 517 21.16 -7.77 -10.64
C GLU A 517 21.15 -9.29 -10.86
N ALA A 518 21.69 -10.08 -9.94
CA ALA A 518 21.66 -11.54 -10.02
C ALA A 518 20.24 -12.11 -10.06
N LEU A 519 19.32 -11.56 -9.24
CA LEU A 519 17.91 -11.94 -9.25
C LEU A 519 17.19 -11.53 -10.52
N ALA A 520 17.56 -10.39 -11.12
CA ALA A 520 16.94 -9.87 -12.34
C ALA A 520 17.45 -10.55 -13.62
N GLN A 521 18.60 -11.21 -13.58
CA GLN A 521 19.19 -11.87 -14.74
C GLN A 521 18.25 -12.92 -15.36
N THR A 522 18.14 -12.92 -16.69
CA THR A 522 17.40 -13.93 -17.45
C THR A 522 18.40 -14.91 -18.12
N ASN A 523 17.87 -15.90 -18.83
CA ASN A 523 18.68 -16.84 -19.61
C ASN A 523 19.18 -16.26 -20.94
N THR A 524 18.63 -15.13 -21.39
CA THR A 524 18.92 -14.51 -22.71
C THR A 524 19.36 -13.06 -22.60
N GLU A 525 19.02 -12.36 -21.53
CA GLU A 525 19.31 -10.94 -21.34
C GLU A 525 20.18 -10.77 -20.10
N GLU A 526 21.17 -9.88 -20.21
CA GLU A 526 21.93 -9.45 -19.05
C GLU A 526 21.03 -8.69 -18.06
N ALA A 527 21.37 -8.76 -16.78
CA ALA A 527 20.56 -8.17 -15.71
C ALA A 527 20.59 -6.63 -15.72
N VAL A 528 21.74 -6.07 -16.06
CA VAL A 528 21.99 -4.62 -15.99
C VAL A 528 21.03 -3.81 -16.86
N PRO A 529 20.83 -4.09 -18.15
CA PRO A 529 19.89 -3.33 -18.97
C PRO A 529 18.45 -3.45 -18.47
N ARG A 530 18.07 -4.62 -17.93
CA ARG A 530 16.71 -4.88 -17.52
C ARG A 530 16.31 -4.18 -16.24
N LEU A 531 17.22 -4.09 -15.26
CA LEU A 531 16.97 -3.44 -13.97
C LEU A 531 16.99 -1.93 -14.09
N TRP A 532 17.95 -1.39 -14.85
CA TRP A 532 18.22 0.05 -14.95
C TRP A 532 17.62 0.69 -16.21
N GLN A 533 16.70 -0.01 -16.90
CA GLN A 533 16.09 0.47 -18.13
C GLN A 533 15.08 1.58 -17.87
N GLY A 534 15.05 2.55 -18.81
CA GLY A 534 14.08 3.65 -18.82
C GLY A 534 14.42 4.75 -17.81
N GLU A 535 13.56 5.77 -17.76
CA GLU A 535 13.74 6.94 -16.89
C GLU A 535 13.74 6.53 -15.39
N GLU A 536 12.90 5.54 -15.03
CA GLU A 536 12.78 5.01 -13.67
C GLU A 536 14.09 4.36 -13.22
N GLY A 537 14.66 3.49 -14.06
CA GLY A 537 15.91 2.80 -13.78
C GLY A 537 17.11 3.73 -13.74
N ASN A 538 17.20 4.63 -14.69
CA ASN A 538 18.30 5.63 -14.75
C ASN A 538 18.28 6.52 -13.50
N SER A 539 17.13 7.10 -13.16
CA SER A 539 17.01 7.96 -11.97
C SER A 539 17.30 7.24 -10.66
N LEU A 540 16.95 5.95 -10.57
CA LEU A 540 17.30 5.15 -9.39
C LEU A 540 18.81 4.86 -9.36
N ALA A 541 19.42 4.56 -10.50
CA ALA A 541 20.85 4.32 -10.61
C ALA A 541 21.68 5.56 -10.22
N ASP A 542 21.29 6.75 -10.71
CA ASP A 542 21.91 8.02 -10.35
C ASP A 542 21.82 8.28 -8.83
N LEU A 543 20.62 8.11 -8.26
CA LEU A 543 20.38 8.28 -6.82
C LEU A 543 21.24 7.33 -5.96
N LEU A 544 21.35 6.06 -6.37
CA LEU A 544 22.14 5.05 -5.63
C LEU A 544 23.63 5.27 -5.81
N SER A 545 24.08 5.72 -6.96
CA SER A 545 25.49 6.12 -7.20
C SER A 545 25.90 7.27 -6.29
N ASP A 546 25.07 8.31 -6.23
CA ASP A 546 25.27 9.44 -5.31
C ASP A 546 25.26 8.97 -3.85
N LEU A 547 24.34 8.05 -3.49
CA LEU A 547 24.22 7.51 -2.15
C LEU A 547 25.45 6.70 -1.74
N ILE A 548 25.96 5.82 -2.59
CA ILE A 548 27.16 5.03 -2.35
C ILE A 548 28.34 5.96 -2.07
N THR A 549 28.52 6.96 -2.92
CA THR A 549 29.62 7.93 -2.79
C THR A 549 29.49 8.75 -1.49
N ALA A 550 28.27 9.23 -1.19
CA ALA A 550 28.04 10.10 -0.05
C ALA A 550 28.06 9.36 1.30
N THR A 551 27.79 8.07 1.34
CA THR A 551 27.70 7.31 2.61
C THR A 551 29.03 6.77 3.12
N ASP A 552 30.10 6.91 2.36
CA ASP A 552 31.45 6.49 2.79
C ASP A 552 31.92 7.21 4.07
N ILE A 553 31.44 8.42 4.31
CA ILE A 553 31.71 9.21 5.51
C ILE A 553 30.94 8.77 6.77
N LEU A 554 29.93 7.91 6.62
CA LEU A 554 29.08 7.47 7.72
C LEU A 554 29.72 6.32 8.50
N PRO A 555 29.42 6.17 9.80
CA PRO A 555 29.93 5.05 10.59
C PRO A 555 29.39 3.71 10.05
N GLN A 556 30.17 2.66 10.26
CA GLN A 556 29.75 1.30 9.90
C GLN A 556 28.38 0.96 10.49
N GLN A 557 27.54 0.32 9.71
CA GLN A 557 26.16 -0.01 10.06
C GLN A 557 25.89 -1.52 9.98
N PRO A 558 24.93 -2.03 10.75
CA PRO A 558 24.40 -3.37 10.52
C PRO A 558 23.55 -3.37 9.21
N TYR A 559 23.48 -4.52 8.54
CA TYR A 559 22.67 -4.64 7.33
C TYR A 559 21.19 -4.26 7.53
N THR A 560 20.65 -4.44 8.74
CA THR A 560 19.28 -4.05 9.09
C THR A 560 19.01 -2.55 8.97
N ALA A 561 20.05 -1.71 8.95
CA ALA A 561 19.91 -0.27 8.73
C ALA A 561 19.56 0.10 7.28
N LEU A 562 19.83 -0.79 6.30
CA LEU A 562 19.58 -0.51 4.87
C LEU A 562 18.12 -0.22 4.56
N LYS A 563 17.20 -0.99 5.13
CA LYS A 563 15.75 -0.81 4.91
C LYS A 563 15.29 0.60 5.33
N GLY A 564 15.70 1.03 6.53
CA GLY A 564 15.38 2.35 7.05
C GLY A 564 16.04 3.47 6.24
N LEU A 565 17.32 3.31 5.89
CA LEU A 565 18.03 4.28 5.06
C LEU A 565 17.38 4.45 3.68
N LEU A 566 17.12 3.34 2.97
CA LEU A 566 16.47 3.40 1.65
C LEU A 566 15.09 4.05 1.73
N LYS A 567 14.30 3.72 2.75
CA LYS A 567 13.00 4.36 2.98
C LYS A 567 13.15 5.88 3.15
N ALA A 568 14.11 6.32 3.96
CA ALA A 568 14.36 7.73 4.22
C ALA A 568 14.83 8.46 2.95
N VAL A 569 15.79 7.90 2.21
CA VAL A 569 16.31 8.47 0.96
C VAL A 569 15.22 8.54 -0.10
N LEU A 570 14.46 7.47 -0.31
CA LEU A 570 13.42 7.38 -1.33
C LEU A 570 12.19 8.26 -1.02
N SER A 571 11.96 8.62 0.23
CA SER A 571 10.88 9.54 0.59
C SER A 571 11.05 10.94 0.00
N GLN A 572 12.27 11.30 -0.39
CA GLN A 572 12.67 12.58 -0.97
C GLN A 572 13.10 12.47 -2.43
N ALA A 573 13.08 11.26 -2.97
CA ALA A 573 13.46 11.05 -4.35
C ALA A 573 12.52 11.79 -5.31
N PRO A 574 13.03 12.24 -6.47
CA PRO A 574 12.23 12.95 -7.46
C PRO A 574 11.07 12.09 -7.94
N THR A 575 10.02 12.74 -8.42
CA THR A 575 8.94 12.08 -9.15
C THR A 575 9.33 11.89 -10.61
N ILE A 576 8.94 10.77 -11.18
CA ILE A 576 9.23 10.39 -12.55
C ILE A 576 7.96 10.47 -13.38
N ARG A 577 8.03 11.02 -14.56
CA ARG A 577 6.93 10.98 -15.51
C ARG A 577 6.87 9.59 -16.16
N ARG A 578 5.83 8.86 -15.86
CA ARG A 578 5.55 7.60 -16.56
C ARG A 578 4.94 7.87 -17.92
N GLY A 579 5.47 7.21 -18.93
CA GLY A 579 4.89 7.09 -20.24
C GLY A 579 5.48 8.04 -21.30
N ASP A 580 5.23 7.68 -22.54
CA ASP A 580 5.53 8.49 -23.70
C ASP A 580 4.66 9.77 -23.65
N PRO A 581 5.25 10.97 -23.61
CA PRO A 581 4.49 12.21 -23.66
C PRO A 581 3.54 12.30 -24.87
N PHE A 582 3.82 11.52 -25.93
CA PHE A 582 2.99 11.45 -27.13
C PHE A 582 1.83 10.44 -27.01
N ALA A 583 1.86 9.54 -26.02
CA ALA A 583 0.78 8.59 -25.75
C ALA A 583 -0.31 9.16 -24.84
N SER A 584 -0.05 10.28 -24.16
CA SER A 584 -1.04 10.89 -23.27
C SER A 584 -2.13 11.62 -24.07
N HIS A 585 -3.36 11.61 -23.53
CA HIS A 585 -4.51 12.26 -24.16
C HIS A 585 -4.32 13.79 -24.14
N PRO A 586 -4.32 14.47 -25.29
CA PRO A 586 -3.89 15.88 -25.40
C PRO A 586 -4.81 16.87 -24.68
N ARG A 587 -6.00 16.44 -24.27
CA ARG A 587 -7.03 17.29 -23.65
C ARG A 587 -7.31 16.97 -22.18
N VAL A 588 -6.65 15.95 -21.58
CA VAL A 588 -6.86 15.56 -20.18
C VAL A 588 -5.56 15.69 -19.41
N MET A 589 -5.57 16.58 -18.43
CA MET A 589 -4.39 16.92 -17.63
C MET A 589 -4.69 16.70 -16.14
N ILE A 590 -3.69 16.24 -15.40
CA ILE A 590 -3.75 16.14 -13.94
C ILE A 590 -2.63 17.02 -13.38
N TRP A 591 -3.01 18.01 -12.56
CA TRP A 591 -2.11 18.99 -11.98
C TRP A 591 -2.10 18.91 -10.46
N GLY A 592 -0.93 19.09 -9.86
CA GLY A 592 -0.80 19.50 -8.47
C GLY A 592 -1.04 21.01 -8.33
N LEU A 593 -1.01 21.53 -7.09
CA LEU A 593 -1.28 22.95 -6.81
C LEU A 593 -0.29 23.88 -7.52
N ARG A 594 0.98 23.57 -7.45
CA ARG A 594 2.03 24.41 -8.06
C ARG A 594 2.01 24.36 -9.58
N GLU A 595 1.69 23.20 -10.12
CA GLU A 595 1.59 22.96 -11.56
C GLU A 595 0.38 23.68 -12.16
N ALA A 596 -0.69 23.84 -11.41
CA ALA A 596 -1.90 24.56 -11.83
C ALA A 596 -1.73 26.07 -11.92
N ARG A 597 -0.71 26.65 -11.26
CA ARG A 597 -0.49 28.11 -11.23
C ARG A 597 -0.32 28.66 -12.65
N LEU A 598 -1.06 29.72 -12.95
CA LEU A 598 -1.09 30.40 -14.26
C LEU A 598 -1.57 29.54 -15.44
N GLN A 599 -2.12 28.33 -15.15
CA GLN A 599 -2.69 27.46 -16.16
C GLN A 599 -4.20 27.67 -16.25
N THR A 600 -4.77 27.34 -17.42
CA THR A 600 -6.20 27.37 -17.66
C THR A 600 -6.65 26.14 -18.45
N ALA A 601 -7.87 25.69 -18.19
CA ALA A 601 -8.56 24.68 -18.97
C ALA A 601 -10.05 25.08 -19.09
N ASP A 602 -10.77 24.53 -20.06
CA ASP A 602 -12.19 24.84 -20.26
C ASP A 602 -13.04 24.30 -19.08
N THR A 603 -12.68 23.11 -18.60
CA THR A 603 -13.27 22.51 -17.39
C THR A 603 -12.17 22.20 -16.40
N VAL A 604 -12.35 22.67 -15.17
CA VAL A 604 -11.44 22.38 -14.05
C VAL A 604 -12.21 21.61 -12.99
N ILE A 605 -11.64 20.48 -12.56
CA ILE A 605 -12.14 19.67 -11.44
C ILE A 605 -11.17 19.83 -10.28
N LEU A 606 -11.61 20.44 -9.18
CA LEU A 606 -10.83 20.49 -7.94
C LEU A 606 -11.27 19.34 -7.05
N ALA A 607 -10.34 18.43 -6.73
CA ALA A 607 -10.69 17.19 -6.08
C ALA A 607 -9.90 16.94 -4.78
N GLY A 608 -10.50 16.12 -3.91
CA GLY A 608 -9.99 15.89 -2.57
C GLY A 608 -10.15 17.09 -1.67
N LEU A 609 -11.26 17.85 -1.81
CA LEU A 609 -11.51 19.08 -1.07
C LEU A 609 -11.89 18.79 0.38
N SER A 610 -10.91 18.35 1.14
CA SER A 610 -10.98 18.01 2.57
C SER A 610 -9.96 18.82 3.35
N GLU A 611 -10.27 19.13 4.59
CA GLU A 611 -9.35 19.83 5.49
C GLU A 611 -8.08 18.99 5.70
N GLY A 612 -6.91 19.65 5.67
CA GLY A 612 -5.61 18.96 5.71
C GLY A 612 -5.06 18.56 4.33
N ILE A 613 -5.90 18.52 3.29
CA ILE A 613 -5.49 18.37 1.89
C ILE A 613 -5.61 19.71 1.18
N TRP A 614 -6.75 20.41 1.37
CA TRP A 614 -7.02 21.77 0.93
C TRP A 614 -7.48 22.65 2.09
N PRO A 615 -6.61 23.47 2.67
CA PRO A 615 -5.17 23.59 2.45
C PRO A 615 -4.39 22.38 2.96
N PRO A 616 -3.19 22.11 2.42
CA PRO A 616 -2.27 21.14 3.02
C PRO A 616 -1.90 21.55 4.45
N VAL A 617 -1.67 20.54 5.29
CA VAL A 617 -1.18 20.80 6.66
C VAL A 617 0.13 21.58 6.60
N ALA A 618 0.15 22.73 7.23
CA ALA A 618 1.36 23.53 7.31
C ALA A 618 2.28 22.95 8.40
N ASP A 619 3.27 22.16 7.97
CA ASP A 619 4.28 21.64 8.87
C ASP A 619 5.31 22.74 9.21
N THR A 620 5.51 22.99 10.50
CA THR A 620 6.52 23.92 11.03
C THR A 620 7.85 23.25 11.32
N GLY A 621 7.93 21.94 11.13
CA GLY A 621 9.08 21.11 11.48
C GLY A 621 9.27 20.93 12.99
N PRO A 622 10.18 20.03 13.41
CA PRO A 622 10.35 19.66 14.81
C PRO A 622 11.20 20.64 15.64
N TRP A 623 11.86 21.61 15.00
CA TRP A 623 12.93 22.38 15.63
C TRP A 623 12.48 23.67 16.31
N ILE A 624 11.55 24.38 15.68
CA ILE A 624 11.16 25.75 16.07
C ILE A 624 9.65 25.85 16.11
N ASN A 625 9.10 26.18 17.28
CA ASN A 625 7.65 26.35 17.45
C ASN A 625 7.15 27.66 16.81
N LEU A 626 5.84 27.82 16.70
CA LEU A 626 5.22 28.94 16.00
C LEU A 626 5.63 30.32 16.54
N PRO A 627 5.61 30.59 17.87
CA PRO A 627 6.07 31.86 18.40
C PRO A 627 7.53 32.20 18.09
N MET A 628 8.39 31.19 18.11
CA MET A 628 9.80 31.36 17.75
C MET A 628 9.96 31.68 16.27
N ARG A 629 9.22 31.00 15.38
CA ARG A 629 9.22 31.26 13.94
C ARG A 629 8.85 32.70 13.65
N GLN A 630 7.77 33.19 14.27
CA GLN A 630 7.32 34.58 14.13
C GLN A 630 8.40 35.58 14.59
N LYS A 631 9.05 35.29 15.73
CA LYS A 631 10.06 36.18 16.33
C LYS A 631 11.32 36.31 15.45
N ILE A 632 11.73 35.23 14.76
CA ILE A 632 12.91 35.27 13.86
C ILE A 632 12.53 35.58 12.41
N GLY A 633 11.25 35.80 12.11
CA GLY A 633 10.79 36.21 10.78
C GLY A 633 10.58 35.11 9.76
N LEU A 634 10.49 33.84 10.21
CA LEU A 634 10.14 32.73 9.31
C LEU A 634 8.64 32.74 8.97
N ALA A 635 8.30 32.21 7.79
CA ALA A 635 6.91 32.19 7.33
C ALA A 635 5.95 31.52 8.31
N SER A 636 4.79 32.13 8.52
CA SER A 636 3.74 31.58 9.36
C SER A 636 2.93 30.49 8.63
N PRO A 637 2.28 29.55 9.34
CA PRO A 637 1.34 28.62 8.73
C PRO A 637 0.20 29.32 7.98
N GLU A 638 -0.24 30.46 8.47
CA GLU A 638 -1.30 31.29 7.88
C GLU A 638 -0.90 31.78 6.48
N GLN A 639 0.36 32.15 6.28
CA GLN A 639 0.85 32.54 4.94
C GLN A 639 0.78 31.38 3.96
N LYS A 640 1.15 30.15 4.38
CA LYS A 640 1.01 28.95 3.53
C LYS A 640 -0.45 28.64 3.19
N ILE A 641 -1.37 28.86 4.13
CA ILE A 641 -2.82 28.77 3.90
C ILE A 641 -3.25 29.84 2.89
N GLY A 642 -2.75 31.07 2.99
CA GLY A 642 -3.03 32.15 2.04
C GLY A 642 -2.56 31.83 0.62
N GLU A 643 -1.40 31.20 0.48
CA GLU A 643 -0.91 30.69 -0.82
C GLU A 643 -1.86 29.66 -1.43
N ALA A 644 -2.25 28.65 -0.64
CA ALA A 644 -3.21 27.64 -1.08
C ALA A 644 -4.60 28.24 -1.38
N ALA A 645 -5.02 29.25 -0.63
CA ALA A 645 -6.25 29.99 -0.90
C ALA A 645 -6.17 30.76 -2.23
N HIS A 646 -5.02 31.36 -2.55
CA HIS A 646 -4.79 32.02 -3.82
C HIS A 646 -4.86 31.02 -4.97
N ASP A 647 -4.19 29.85 -4.85
CA ASP A 647 -4.22 28.80 -5.85
C ASP A 647 -5.67 28.29 -6.09
N PHE A 648 -6.44 28.07 -5.00
CA PHE A 648 -7.84 27.70 -5.07
C PHE A 648 -8.68 28.78 -5.79
N PHE A 649 -8.53 30.04 -5.37
CA PHE A 649 -9.26 31.16 -5.94
C PHE A 649 -9.00 31.30 -7.44
N MET A 650 -7.74 31.25 -7.86
CA MET A 650 -7.36 31.35 -9.25
C MET A 650 -7.89 30.17 -10.09
N ALA A 651 -7.83 28.94 -9.56
CA ALA A 651 -8.35 27.76 -10.23
C ALA A 651 -9.87 27.82 -10.46
N VAL A 652 -10.62 28.26 -9.45
CA VAL A 652 -12.09 28.37 -9.53
C VAL A 652 -12.51 29.52 -10.46
N THR A 653 -11.72 30.59 -10.55
CA THR A 653 -12.10 31.77 -11.36
C THR A 653 -11.70 31.64 -12.83
N ALA A 654 -10.59 31.00 -13.14
CA ALA A 654 -10.00 31.00 -14.50
C ALA A 654 -10.68 30.06 -15.51
N ALA A 655 -11.39 29.03 -15.06
CA ALA A 655 -12.02 28.04 -15.91
C ALA A 655 -13.46 28.43 -16.33
N GLN A 656 -13.93 27.98 -17.49
CA GLN A 656 -15.32 28.18 -17.91
C GLN A 656 -16.26 27.37 -17.00
N ASN A 657 -16.01 26.07 -16.84
CA ASN A 657 -16.76 25.18 -15.97
C ASN A 657 -15.89 24.69 -14.80
N VAL A 658 -16.46 24.64 -13.59
CA VAL A 658 -15.78 24.20 -12.40
C VAL A 658 -16.55 23.11 -11.69
N VAL A 659 -15.88 22.04 -11.31
CA VAL A 659 -16.44 20.97 -10.49
C VAL A 659 -15.65 20.90 -9.18
N LEU A 660 -16.37 21.02 -8.05
CA LEU A 660 -15.77 20.90 -6.71
C LEU A 660 -16.09 19.53 -6.14
N SER A 661 -15.08 18.70 -5.90
CA SER A 661 -15.26 17.33 -5.46
C SER A 661 -14.76 17.07 -4.04
N SER A 662 -15.58 16.40 -3.24
CA SER A 662 -15.27 16.03 -1.85
C SER A 662 -15.92 14.70 -1.46
N THR A 663 -15.39 14.07 -0.40
CA THR A 663 -15.89 12.83 0.18
C THR A 663 -16.37 13.02 1.61
N ALA A 664 -17.31 12.16 2.06
CA ALA A 664 -17.75 12.12 3.44
C ALA A 664 -16.80 11.29 4.34
N TYR A 665 -16.19 10.24 3.78
CA TYR A 665 -15.30 9.33 4.50
C TYR A 665 -13.98 9.15 3.75
N ARG A 666 -12.90 8.99 4.50
CA ARG A 666 -11.57 8.68 3.99
C ARG A 666 -10.93 7.64 4.90
N GLU A 667 -10.42 6.54 4.33
CA GLU A 667 -9.86 5.41 5.09
C GLU A 667 -10.81 4.95 6.24
N ASN A 668 -12.13 5.01 6.00
CA ASN A 668 -13.22 4.74 6.95
C ASN A 668 -13.42 5.76 8.09
N GLU A 669 -12.71 6.88 8.09
CA GLU A 669 -12.91 7.99 9.02
C GLU A 669 -13.74 9.10 8.40
N HIS A 670 -14.57 9.78 9.21
CA HIS A 670 -15.36 10.91 8.74
C HIS A 670 -14.44 12.11 8.47
N VAL A 671 -14.59 12.74 7.32
CA VAL A 671 -13.72 13.83 6.87
C VAL A 671 -14.44 15.18 6.96
N ILE A 672 -13.72 16.19 7.40
CA ILE A 672 -14.20 17.57 7.39
C ILE A 672 -13.97 18.15 5.99
N PRO A 673 -14.99 18.67 5.30
CA PRO A 673 -14.81 19.36 4.04
C PRO A 673 -13.85 20.55 4.17
N ALA A 674 -13.11 20.84 3.10
CA ALA A 674 -12.21 21.98 3.07
C ALA A 674 -12.93 23.28 3.50
N ARG A 675 -12.25 24.10 4.30
CA ARG A 675 -12.81 25.36 4.84
C ARG A 675 -13.41 26.26 3.77
N TRP A 676 -12.88 26.27 2.57
CA TRP A 676 -13.40 27.07 1.48
C TRP A 676 -14.73 26.55 0.94
N ILE A 677 -14.93 25.23 0.87
CA ILE A 677 -16.21 24.64 0.50
C ILE A 677 -17.29 24.98 1.52
N THR A 678 -16.97 24.83 2.81
CA THR A 678 -17.86 25.21 3.89
C THR A 678 -18.22 26.69 3.80
N ARG A 679 -17.23 27.55 3.52
CA ARG A 679 -17.41 28.98 3.37
C ARG A 679 -18.29 29.34 2.18
N ILE A 680 -18.08 28.71 1.01
CA ILE A 680 -18.95 28.88 -0.18
C ILE A 680 -20.38 28.49 0.17
N LYS A 681 -20.60 27.32 0.79
CA LYS A 681 -21.93 26.84 1.16
C LYS A 681 -22.65 27.81 2.10
N VAL A 682 -21.97 28.27 3.13
CA VAL A 682 -22.53 29.22 4.12
C VAL A 682 -22.86 30.55 3.44
N PHE A 683 -21.95 31.07 2.62
CA PHE A 683 -22.19 32.34 1.90
C PHE A 683 -23.39 32.22 0.95
N LEU A 684 -23.46 31.19 0.13
CA LEU A 684 -24.58 30.97 -0.80
C LEU A 684 -25.91 30.72 -0.07
N ALA A 685 -25.88 29.97 1.05
CA ALA A 685 -27.07 29.76 1.87
C ALA A 685 -27.65 31.07 2.43
N GLY A 686 -26.79 32.03 2.82
CA GLY A 686 -27.20 33.40 3.20
C GLY A 686 -27.93 34.15 2.07
N HIS A 687 -27.66 33.79 0.81
CA HIS A 687 -28.30 34.31 -0.39
C HIS A 687 -29.42 33.39 -0.96
N GLN A 688 -29.85 32.38 -0.21
CA GLN A 688 -30.83 31.35 -0.63
C GLN A 688 -30.45 30.60 -1.89
N GLN A 689 -29.13 30.39 -2.09
CA GLN A 689 -28.54 29.66 -3.20
C GLN A 689 -27.80 28.43 -2.72
N GLN A 690 -27.61 27.47 -3.63
CA GLN A 690 -26.83 26.26 -3.40
C GLN A 690 -25.97 25.94 -4.62
N ILE A 691 -24.88 25.24 -4.44
CA ILE A 691 -24.08 24.71 -5.55
C ILE A 691 -24.87 23.55 -6.18
N PRO A 692 -25.15 23.56 -7.50
CA PRO A 692 -25.81 22.44 -8.14
C PRO A 692 -24.94 21.18 -8.12
N SER A 693 -25.58 20.03 -7.91
CA SER A 693 -24.91 18.74 -7.98
C SER A 693 -24.57 18.39 -9.42
N HIS A 694 -23.32 17.95 -9.67
CA HIS A 694 -22.88 17.47 -10.97
C HIS A 694 -23.54 16.10 -11.30
N PRO A 695 -23.98 15.86 -12.55
CA PRO A 695 -24.63 14.60 -12.95
C PRO A 695 -23.82 13.34 -12.62
N ALA A 696 -22.50 13.41 -12.70
CA ALA A 696 -21.59 12.31 -12.39
C ALA A 696 -21.80 11.72 -10.99
N GLN A 697 -22.24 12.52 -10.01
CA GLN A 697 -22.57 12.03 -8.68
C GLN A 697 -23.67 10.97 -8.69
N LYS A 698 -24.66 11.10 -9.58
CA LYS A 698 -25.73 10.11 -9.75
C LYS A 698 -25.25 8.91 -10.57
N TRP A 699 -24.39 9.14 -11.55
CA TRP A 699 -23.89 8.06 -12.40
C TRP A 699 -23.07 7.04 -11.64
N VAL A 700 -22.32 7.45 -10.62
CA VAL A 700 -21.58 6.53 -9.74
C VAL A 700 -22.49 5.47 -9.15
N THR A 701 -23.65 5.88 -8.62
CA THR A 701 -24.60 4.93 -8.04
C THR A 701 -25.32 4.07 -9.10
N GLN A 702 -25.36 4.52 -10.34
CA GLN A 702 -25.99 3.81 -11.46
C GLN A 702 -25.04 2.83 -12.15
N LEU A 703 -23.72 3.09 -12.15
CA LEU A 703 -22.73 2.32 -12.90
C LEU A 703 -22.77 0.83 -12.55
N ASP A 704 -22.83 0.53 -11.26
CA ASP A 704 -22.87 -0.85 -10.73
C ASP A 704 -24.24 -1.17 -10.08
N SER A 705 -25.27 -0.38 -10.41
CA SER A 705 -26.61 -0.55 -9.83
C SER A 705 -27.31 -1.78 -10.39
N GLU A 706 -27.90 -2.57 -9.51
CA GLU A 706 -28.75 -3.72 -9.87
C GLU A 706 -29.96 -3.33 -10.72
N GLN A 707 -30.36 -2.05 -10.73
CA GLN A 707 -31.51 -1.55 -11.49
C GLN A 707 -31.29 -1.63 -13.01
N CYS A 708 -30.07 -1.62 -13.49
CA CYS A 708 -29.73 -1.71 -14.91
C CYS A 708 -29.60 -3.17 -15.39
N ALA A 709 -29.50 -4.13 -14.51
CA ALA A 709 -29.43 -5.55 -14.83
C ALA A 709 -30.75 -6.22 -14.45
N LYS A 710 -31.27 -7.09 -15.30
CA LYS A 710 -32.33 -8.02 -14.86
C LYS A 710 -31.76 -8.83 -13.70
N SER A 711 -32.36 -8.72 -12.52
CA SER A 711 -31.99 -9.51 -11.36
C SER A 711 -32.01 -10.99 -11.72
N ILE A 712 -30.85 -11.59 -11.83
CA ILE A 712 -30.71 -13.03 -12.06
C ILE A 712 -30.74 -13.67 -10.67
N LYS A 713 -31.83 -14.30 -10.31
CA LYS A 713 -31.88 -15.15 -9.13
C LYS A 713 -31.04 -16.38 -9.39
N PHE A 714 -29.94 -16.49 -8.71
CA PHE A 714 -29.14 -17.71 -8.71
C PHE A 714 -29.98 -18.83 -8.10
N LYS A 715 -29.92 -19.96 -8.79
CA LYS A 715 -30.57 -21.17 -8.28
C LYS A 715 -29.50 -22.05 -7.62
N GLU A 716 -29.92 -22.81 -6.65
CA GLU A 716 -29.10 -23.88 -6.07
C GLU A 716 -28.46 -24.72 -7.19
N PRO A 717 -27.15 -25.01 -7.13
CA PRO A 717 -26.50 -25.85 -8.12
C PRO A 717 -26.96 -27.30 -8.00
N TYR A 718 -27.38 -27.85 -9.12
CA TYR A 718 -27.84 -29.24 -9.26
C TYR A 718 -26.98 -30.04 -10.28
N PRO A 719 -25.68 -30.21 -10.04
CA PRO A 719 -24.84 -30.95 -10.98
C PRO A 719 -25.24 -32.43 -11.02
N LYS A 720 -25.44 -32.95 -12.23
CA LYS A 720 -25.77 -34.34 -12.51
C LYS A 720 -24.67 -34.95 -13.39
N PRO A 721 -23.49 -35.29 -12.84
CA PRO A 721 -22.41 -35.90 -13.62
C PRO A 721 -22.85 -37.30 -14.08
N LYS A 722 -22.29 -37.75 -15.22
CA LYS A 722 -22.50 -39.09 -15.73
C LYS A 722 -22.04 -40.12 -14.69
N THR A 723 -22.69 -41.30 -14.66
CA THR A 723 -22.38 -42.36 -13.68
C THR A 723 -20.92 -42.78 -13.69
N GLU A 724 -20.28 -42.80 -14.87
CA GLU A 724 -18.86 -43.12 -15.06
C GLU A 724 -17.88 -42.13 -14.39
N GLN A 725 -18.31 -40.89 -14.19
CA GLN A 725 -17.53 -39.81 -13.55
C GLN A 725 -17.72 -39.80 -12.04
N ARG A 726 -18.72 -40.50 -11.50
CA ARG A 726 -19.00 -40.52 -10.07
C ARG A 726 -17.99 -41.36 -9.32
N PRO A 727 -17.59 -40.93 -8.10
CA PRO A 727 -16.54 -41.61 -7.35
C PRO A 727 -16.95 -43.06 -7.03
N ARG A 728 -16.04 -43.98 -7.32
CA ARG A 728 -16.19 -45.41 -7.00
C ARG A 728 -15.37 -45.83 -5.78
N LYS A 729 -14.74 -44.85 -5.12
CA LYS A 729 -13.97 -45.02 -3.89
C LYS A 729 -14.18 -43.80 -2.98
N ILE A 730 -14.56 -44.06 -1.73
CA ILE A 730 -14.75 -43.02 -0.72
C ILE A 730 -14.17 -43.49 0.62
N ASN A 731 -13.66 -42.56 1.42
CA ASN A 731 -13.23 -42.82 2.80
C ASN A 731 -14.43 -42.74 3.77
N VAL A 732 -14.41 -43.51 4.84
CA VAL A 732 -15.46 -43.52 5.84
C VAL A 732 -15.76 -42.12 6.40
N THR A 733 -14.71 -41.31 6.62
CA THR A 733 -14.83 -39.91 7.08
C THR A 733 -15.51 -38.99 6.07
N GLU A 734 -15.46 -39.28 4.77
CA GLU A 734 -16.13 -38.50 3.73
C GLU A 734 -17.62 -38.83 3.60
N VAL A 735 -18.07 -39.94 4.17
CA VAL A 735 -19.50 -40.33 4.14
C VAL A 735 -20.33 -39.29 4.89
N GLU A 736 -19.85 -38.76 6.01
CA GLU A 736 -20.54 -37.65 6.71
C GLU A 736 -20.70 -36.45 5.82
N THR A 737 -19.64 -36.05 5.09
CA THR A 737 -19.69 -34.95 4.14
C THR A 737 -20.67 -35.26 3.01
N TRP A 738 -20.66 -36.47 2.47
CA TRP A 738 -21.60 -36.90 1.43
C TRP A 738 -23.08 -36.84 1.86
N LEU A 739 -23.34 -37.16 3.13
CA LEU A 739 -24.69 -37.06 3.68
C LEU A 739 -25.17 -35.62 3.85
N ARG A 740 -24.28 -34.71 4.33
CA ARG A 740 -24.62 -33.33 4.67
C ARG A 740 -24.45 -32.34 3.53
N ASP A 741 -23.46 -32.54 2.67
CA ASP A 741 -23.13 -31.68 1.53
C ASP A 741 -22.60 -32.50 0.34
N PRO A 742 -23.48 -33.13 -0.43
CA PRO A 742 -23.10 -33.90 -1.61
C PRO A 742 -22.27 -33.09 -2.62
N TYR A 743 -22.52 -31.76 -2.75
CA TYR A 743 -21.77 -30.89 -3.62
C TYR A 743 -20.27 -30.86 -3.31
N ALA A 744 -19.91 -30.99 -2.03
CA ALA A 744 -18.51 -31.09 -1.64
C ALA A 744 -17.81 -32.32 -2.22
N ILE A 745 -18.52 -33.47 -2.30
CA ILE A 745 -18.03 -34.69 -2.96
C ILE A 745 -17.88 -34.48 -4.47
N TYR A 746 -18.85 -33.81 -5.11
CA TYR A 746 -18.76 -33.43 -6.52
C TYR A 746 -17.52 -32.53 -6.78
N ALA A 747 -17.35 -31.49 -5.99
CA ALA A 747 -16.24 -30.56 -6.14
C ALA A 747 -14.88 -31.23 -5.96
N ARG A 748 -14.75 -32.11 -4.97
CA ARG A 748 -13.49 -32.79 -4.62
C ARG A 748 -13.13 -33.92 -5.59
N HIS A 749 -14.05 -34.84 -5.85
CA HIS A 749 -13.76 -36.07 -6.57
C HIS A 749 -14.03 -36.00 -8.08
N ILE A 750 -14.92 -35.12 -8.54
CA ILE A 750 -15.29 -35.00 -9.96
C ILE A 750 -14.61 -33.78 -10.58
N LEU A 751 -14.66 -32.60 -9.93
CA LEU A 751 -13.99 -31.42 -10.39
C LEU A 751 -12.50 -31.38 -10.01
N ASN A 752 -12.06 -32.21 -9.07
CA ASN A 752 -10.72 -32.26 -8.52
C ASN A 752 -10.29 -30.90 -7.91
N PHE A 753 -11.21 -30.19 -7.29
CA PHE A 753 -10.92 -28.94 -6.61
C PHE A 753 -10.53 -29.20 -5.15
N GLU A 754 -9.32 -28.79 -4.81
CA GLU A 754 -8.89 -28.77 -3.41
C GLU A 754 -8.74 -27.31 -2.96
N PRO A 755 -9.31 -26.92 -1.81
CA PRO A 755 -9.11 -25.59 -1.26
C PRO A 755 -7.61 -25.36 -1.00
N LEU A 756 -7.10 -24.20 -1.42
CA LEU A 756 -5.73 -23.83 -1.09
C LEU A 756 -5.63 -23.50 0.40
N SER A 757 -4.67 -24.09 1.08
CA SER A 757 -4.32 -23.70 2.43
C SER A 757 -3.86 -22.24 2.47
N PRO A 758 -4.12 -21.48 3.55
CA PRO A 758 -3.58 -20.14 3.71
C PRO A 758 -2.05 -20.14 3.70
N LEU A 759 -1.46 -18.99 3.42
CA LEU A 759 -0.05 -18.76 3.69
C LEU A 759 0.10 -18.57 5.21
N GLN A 760 1.14 -19.17 5.80
CA GLN A 760 1.42 -19.06 7.25
C GLN A 760 0.22 -19.49 8.11
N GLU A 761 -0.25 -20.68 7.87
CA GLU A 761 -1.25 -21.29 8.75
C GLU A 761 -0.60 -21.50 10.14
N GLU A 762 -1.14 -20.84 11.14
CA GLU A 762 -0.66 -21.05 12.49
C GLU A 762 -1.01 -22.47 12.96
N THR A 763 -0.09 -23.12 13.70
CA THR A 763 -0.37 -24.40 14.33
C THR A 763 -1.59 -24.28 15.25
N ASP A 764 -2.60 -25.09 14.96
CA ASP A 764 -3.92 -25.02 15.59
C ASP A 764 -4.26 -26.24 16.45
N ALA A 765 -5.52 -26.36 16.82
CA ALA A 765 -6.04 -27.47 17.59
C ALA A 765 -6.03 -28.82 16.81
N GLN A 766 -6.07 -28.77 15.47
CA GLN A 766 -6.00 -29.94 14.61
C GLN A 766 -4.59 -30.52 14.60
N ASP A 767 -3.55 -29.68 14.58
CA ASP A 767 -2.16 -30.12 14.68
C ASP A 767 -1.88 -30.79 16.01
N PHE A 768 -2.39 -30.22 17.12
CA PHE A 768 -2.31 -30.86 18.42
C PHE A 768 -3.02 -32.23 18.42
N GLY A 769 -4.19 -32.32 17.79
CA GLY A 769 -4.90 -33.56 17.59
C GLY A 769 -4.08 -34.62 16.86
N ASN A 770 -3.49 -34.25 15.71
CA ASN A 770 -2.65 -35.14 14.93
C ASN A 770 -1.44 -35.68 15.70
N ILE A 771 -0.81 -34.83 16.53
CA ILE A 771 0.29 -35.24 17.41
C ILE A 771 -0.21 -36.24 18.46
N VAL A 772 -1.33 -35.97 19.11
CA VAL A 772 -1.90 -36.87 20.13
C VAL A 772 -2.21 -38.23 19.50
N HIS A 773 -2.86 -38.28 18.32
CA HIS A 773 -3.14 -39.55 17.61
C HIS A 773 -1.82 -40.26 17.28
N LYS A 774 -0.79 -39.57 16.83
CA LYS A 774 0.50 -40.22 16.50
C LYS A 774 1.21 -40.78 17.72
N VAL A 775 1.15 -40.08 18.82
CA VAL A 775 1.69 -40.58 20.11
C VAL A 775 0.92 -41.83 20.59
N LEU A 776 -0.40 -41.83 20.46
CA LEU A 776 -1.24 -42.96 20.88
C LEU A 776 -1.05 -44.17 19.95
N GLU A 777 -0.88 -43.95 18.64
CA GLU A 777 -0.49 -45.01 17.70
C GLU A 777 0.80 -45.68 18.16
N GLN A 778 1.84 -44.90 18.48
CA GLN A 778 3.12 -45.40 18.93
C GLN A 778 2.98 -46.10 20.28
N TRP A 779 2.20 -45.54 21.18
CA TRP A 779 1.91 -46.13 22.49
C TRP A 779 1.27 -47.52 22.36
N VAL A 780 0.19 -47.65 21.60
CA VAL A 780 -0.49 -48.92 21.40
C VAL A 780 0.43 -49.98 20.78
N ASN A 781 1.25 -49.58 19.79
CA ASN A 781 2.22 -50.48 19.16
C ASN A 781 3.36 -50.90 20.08
N PHE A 782 3.79 -50.04 20.99
CA PHE A 782 4.81 -50.29 22.01
C PHE A 782 4.27 -51.19 23.13
N HIS A 783 3.01 -50.98 23.52
CA HIS A 783 2.33 -51.73 24.59
C HIS A 783 2.19 -53.25 24.30
N LYS A 784 2.10 -53.62 23.01
CA LYS A 784 2.00 -55.05 22.59
C LYS A 784 3.19 -55.92 23.05
N ASN A 785 4.34 -55.33 23.36
CA ASN A 785 5.58 -56.05 23.66
C ASN A 785 5.99 -56.06 25.14
N THR A 786 5.19 -55.45 26.06
CA THR A 786 5.55 -55.32 27.48
C THR A 786 4.46 -55.84 28.35
N GLN A 787 4.84 -56.68 29.36
CA GLN A 787 3.86 -57.47 30.13
C GLN A 787 3.18 -56.80 31.34
N ILE A 788 3.74 -55.74 31.90
CA ILE A 788 3.12 -55.05 33.07
C ILE A 788 3.44 -53.56 33.05
N TRP A 789 2.43 -52.70 32.97
CA TRP A 789 2.56 -51.24 33.07
C TRP A 789 2.05 -50.77 34.44
N THR A 790 2.89 -50.01 35.16
CA THR A 790 2.43 -49.17 36.27
C THR A 790 1.99 -47.82 35.69
N LYS A 791 1.08 -47.14 36.40
CA LYS A 791 0.60 -45.81 36.00
C LYS A 791 1.76 -44.82 35.77
N GLU A 792 2.82 -44.88 36.56
CA GLU A 792 3.99 -44.01 36.50
C GLU A 792 4.86 -44.30 35.29
N ASN A 793 5.11 -45.57 34.97
CA ASN A 793 5.89 -45.99 33.82
C ASN A 793 5.14 -45.68 32.52
N ALA A 794 3.81 -45.88 32.48
CA ALA A 794 2.98 -45.54 31.34
C ALA A 794 2.97 -44.02 31.06
N CYS A 795 2.85 -43.19 32.10
CA CYS A 795 2.89 -41.75 31.96
C CYS A 795 4.27 -41.25 31.50
N THR A 796 5.35 -41.86 31.97
CA THR A 796 6.72 -41.50 31.57
C THR A 796 6.97 -41.85 30.11
N CYS A 797 6.58 -43.02 29.63
CA CYS A 797 6.71 -43.45 28.25
C CYS A 797 5.86 -42.56 27.31
N LEU A 798 4.62 -42.27 27.64
CA LEU A 798 3.77 -41.35 26.86
C LEU A 798 4.40 -39.94 26.74
N LYS A 799 5.04 -39.44 27.79
CA LYS A 799 5.76 -38.18 27.78
C LYS A 799 6.95 -38.23 26.82
N GLU A 800 7.75 -39.27 26.86
CA GLU A 800 8.92 -39.46 25.98
C GLU A 800 8.49 -39.57 24.53
N LEU A 801 7.46 -40.33 24.21
CA LEU A 801 6.87 -40.45 22.88
C LEU A 801 6.35 -39.12 22.36
N PHE A 802 5.77 -38.30 23.22
CA PHE A 802 5.32 -36.96 22.83
C PHE A 802 6.50 -36.03 22.51
N GLU A 803 7.53 -36.02 23.37
CA GLU A 803 8.73 -35.18 23.12
C GLU A 803 9.46 -35.61 21.83
N ASP A 804 9.56 -36.88 21.55
CA ASP A 804 10.19 -37.42 20.35
C ASP A 804 9.32 -37.20 19.10
N THR A 805 8.02 -37.24 19.24
CA THR A 805 7.09 -36.92 18.15
C THR A 805 7.20 -35.45 17.79
N ILE A 806 7.18 -34.54 18.78
CA ILE A 806 7.29 -33.09 18.51
C ILE A 806 8.61 -32.71 17.83
N LYS A 807 9.73 -33.34 18.25
CA LYS A 807 11.01 -33.08 17.56
C LYS A 807 11.00 -33.36 16.06
N LYS A 808 10.13 -34.24 15.60
CA LYS A 808 9.97 -34.55 14.17
C LYS A 808 9.16 -33.48 13.42
N TYR A 809 8.40 -32.64 14.13
CA TYR A 809 7.57 -31.56 13.56
C TYR A 809 8.29 -30.21 13.70
N ASN A 810 9.17 -29.89 12.75
CA ASN A 810 10.02 -28.69 12.78
C ASN A 810 9.30 -27.34 12.66
N TYR A 811 8.01 -27.35 12.39
CA TYR A 811 7.18 -26.16 12.25
C TYR A 811 6.51 -25.69 13.53
N ILE A 812 6.62 -26.45 14.62
CA ILE A 812 5.98 -26.08 15.87
C ILE A 812 6.81 -25.00 16.57
N HIS A 813 6.21 -23.83 16.71
CA HIS A 813 6.85 -22.72 17.41
C HIS A 813 7.08 -23.06 18.89
N PRO A 814 8.21 -22.72 19.52
CA PRO A 814 8.51 -23.02 20.91
C PRO A 814 7.44 -22.59 21.90
N SER A 815 6.75 -21.47 21.64
CA SER A 815 5.64 -21.02 22.48
C SER A 815 4.45 -22.00 22.47
N ARG A 816 4.12 -22.62 21.34
CA ARG A 816 3.05 -23.62 21.23
C ARG A 816 3.42 -24.89 21.99
N TYR A 817 4.68 -25.35 21.90
CA TYR A 817 5.17 -26.46 22.69
C TYR A 817 5.01 -26.22 24.20
N THR A 818 5.31 -25.01 24.66
CA THR A 818 5.16 -24.63 26.08
C THR A 818 3.71 -24.73 26.56
N TRP A 819 2.72 -24.45 25.69
CA TRP A 819 1.29 -24.59 25.98
C TRP A 819 0.79 -26.05 25.86
N TRP A 820 1.27 -26.78 24.85
CA TRP A 820 0.80 -28.14 24.57
C TRP A 820 1.36 -29.17 25.57
N LYS A 821 2.59 -28.99 26.02
CA LYS A 821 3.24 -29.94 26.96
C LYS A 821 2.44 -30.16 28.26
N PRO A 822 2.05 -29.13 29.03
CA PRO A 822 1.24 -29.34 30.25
C PRO A 822 -0.14 -29.95 29.95
N ARG A 823 -0.73 -29.59 28.81
CA ARG A 823 -2.01 -30.15 28.36
C ARG A 823 -1.88 -31.62 28.03
N PHE A 824 -0.85 -32.02 27.30
CA PHE A 824 -0.58 -33.40 26.97
C PHE A 824 -0.25 -34.25 28.22
N LEU A 825 0.52 -33.72 29.19
CA LEU A 825 0.82 -34.44 30.43
C LEU A 825 -0.44 -34.80 31.20
N ARG A 826 -1.45 -33.95 31.23
CA ARG A 826 -2.77 -34.29 31.85
C ARG A 826 -3.51 -35.38 31.07
N ILE A 827 -3.43 -35.34 29.73
CA ILE A 827 -3.97 -36.40 28.85
C ILE A 827 -3.24 -37.71 29.12
N ALA A 828 -1.91 -37.69 29.17
CA ALA A 828 -1.09 -38.88 29.45
C ALA A 828 -1.39 -39.51 30.80
N GLN A 829 -1.60 -38.71 31.86
CA GLN A 829 -2.01 -39.20 33.17
C GLN A 829 -3.36 -39.93 33.10
N TRP A 830 -4.35 -39.35 32.40
CA TRP A 830 -5.67 -39.93 32.25
C TRP A 830 -5.61 -41.24 31.45
N ILE A 831 -4.86 -41.28 30.34
CA ILE A 831 -4.67 -42.48 29.55
C ILE A 831 -4.00 -43.57 30.38
N ALA A 832 -2.93 -43.24 31.12
CA ALA A 832 -2.28 -44.18 31.99
C ALA A 832 -3.24 -44.77 33.05
N GLU A 833 -4.20 -43.99 33.57
CA GLU A 833 -5.25 -44.45 34.47
C GLU A 833 -6.22 -45.44 33.80
N GLN A 834 -6.62 -45.16 32.53
CA GLN A 834 -7.55 -46.03 31.81
C GLN A 834 -6.88 -47.36 31.40
N GLU A 835 -5.64 -47.28 30.88
CA GLU A 835 -4.90 -48.47 30.40
C GLU A 835 -4.52 -49.46 31.55
N THR A 836 -4.28 -48.94 32.75
CA THR A 836 -3.96 -49.80 33.92
C THR A 836 -5.20 -50.49 34.53
N GLN A 837 -6.42 -50.05 34.16
CA GLN A 837 -7.68 -50.68 34.58
C GLN A 837 -8.15 -51.78 33.62
N ASN A 838 -7.63 -51.80 32.37
CA ASN A 838 -8.03 -52.82 31.39
C ASN A 838 -7.39 -54.19 31.68
N SER A 839 -8.19 -55.24 31.55
CA SER A 839 -7.76 -56.60 31.80
C SER A 839 -6.81 -57.13 30.72
N SER A 840 -5.88 -57.99 31.10
CA SER A 840 -4.81 -58.60 30.28
C SER A 840 -5.26 -59.52 29.12
N GLN A 841 -6.56 -59.58 28.79
CA GLN A 841 -7.14 -60.47 27.77
C GLN A 841 -7.56 -59.76 26.44
N VAL A 842 -7.31 -58.46 26.26
CA VAL A 842 -7.74 -57.68 25.09
C VAL A 842 -6.56 -57.43 24.18
N THR A 843 -6.67 -57.76 22.91
CA THR A 843 -5.69 -57.40 21.89
C THR A 843 -6.06 -56.04 21.27
N SER A 844 -5.13 -55.07 21.28
CA SER A 844 -5.34 -53.76 20.70
C SER A 844 -4.55 -53.59 19.41
N LEU A 845 -5.20 -52.99 18.39
CA LEU A 845 -4.62 -52.64 17.12
C LEU A 845 -4.79 -51.11 16.93
N ALA A 846 -3.73 -50.39 16.53
CA ALA A 846 -3.77 -48.96 16.30
C ALA A 846 -3.69 -48.66 14.82
N GLU A 847 -4.45 -47.61 14.37
CA GLU A 847 -4.38 -47.03 13.02
C GLU A 847 -4.55 -48.08 11.90
N VAL A 848 -5.44 -49.03 12.14
CA VAL A 848 -5.67 -50.17 11.24
C VAL A 848 -6.46 -49.69 10.02
N ARG A 849 -5.98 -50.13 8.84
CA ARG A 849 -6.62 -49.80 7.57
C ARG A 849 -7.49 -50.98 7.11
N GLY A 850 -8.76 -50.70 6.87
CA GLY A 850 -9.70 -51.63 6.27
C GLY A 850 -10.16 -51.18 4.90
N GLU A 851 -10.35 -52.12 4.02
CA GLU A 851 -10.95 -51.89 2.70
C GLU A 851 -12.04 -52.94 2.44
N ILE A 852 -13.18 -52.49 1.94
CA ILE A 852 -14.24 -53.38 1.51
C ILE A 852 -14.69 -53.05 0.10
N ASP A 853 -14.72 -54.05 -0.77
CA ASP A 853 -15.29 -53.96 -2.11
C ASP A 853 -16.77 -54.38 -2.06
N ILE A 854 -17.64 -53.52 -2.55
CA ILE A 854 -19.10 -53.75 -2.63
C ILE A 854 -19.42 -54.06 -4.10
N PRO A 855 -19.59 -55.32 -4.47
CA PRO A 855 -19.93 -55.71 -5.83
C PRO A 855 -21.42 -55.54 -6.14
N ASN A 856 -21.79 -55.76 -7.38
CA ASN A 856 -23.20 -55.83 -7.84
C ASN A 856 -24.04 -54.55 -7.66
N LEU A 857 -23.39 -53.39 -7.71
CA LEU A 857 -24.07 -52.11 -7.75
C LEU A 857 -24.35 -51.69 -9.21
N PRO A 858 -25.40 -50.89 -9.46
CA PRO A 858 -25.73 -50.45 -10.84
C PRO A 858 -24.59 -49.72 -11.55
N GLY A 859 -23.82 -48.92 -10.82
CA GLY A 859 -22.66 -48.19 -11.35
C GLY A 859 -21.34 -48.97 -11.35
N GLY A 860 -21.33 -50.26 -11.02
CA GLY A 860 -20.15 -51.12 -10.91
C GLY A 860 -19.62 -51.25 -9.45
N HIS A 861 -18.46 -51.81 -9.28
CA HIS A 861 -17.83 -51.98 -7.96
C HIS A 861 -17.64 -50.68 -7.24
N PHE A 862 -17.92 -50.66 -5.94
CA PHE A 862 -17.68 -49.47 -5.06
C PHE A 862 -16.77 -49.89 -3.91
N LYS A 863 -15.77 -49.10 -3.61
CA LYS A 863 -14.79 -49.35 -2.56
C LYS A 863 -14.94 -48.37 -1.42
N LEU A 864 -15.21 -48.89 -0.22
CA LEU A 864 -15.19 -48.10 1.01
C LEU A 864 -13.85 -48.37 1.72
N VAL A 865 -13.15 -47.30 2.13
CA VAL A 865 -11.87 -47.36 2.85
C VAL A 865 -12.04 -46.71 4.20
N GLY A 866 -11.65 -47.40 5.25
CA GLY A 866 -11.65 -46.90 6.63
C GLY A 866 -10.26 -46.99 7.26
N ARG A 867 -10.00 -46.14 8.24
CA ARG A 867 -8.84 -46.25 9.12
C ARG A 867 -9.31 -45.96 10.53
N ALA A 868 -9.37 -47.05 11.34
CA ALA A 868 -9.77 -46.94 12.74
C ALA A 868 -8.60 -46.55 13.63
N ASP A 869 -8.79 -45.58 14.52
CA ASP A 869 -7.73 -45.12 15.44
C ASP A 869 -7.26 -46.26 16.34
N ARG A 870 -8.19 -47.01 16.91
CA ARG A 870 -7.93 -48.22 17.74
C ARG A 870 -9.08 -49.22 17.66
N ILE A 871 -8.73 -50.47 17.43
CA ILE A 871 -9.66 -51.59 17.51
C ILE A 871 -9.17 -52.53 18.63
N GLU A 872 -10.03 -52.83 19.58
CA GLU A 872 -9.80 -53.79 20.62
C GLU A 872 -10.65 -55.01 20.41
N TYR A 873 -10.09 -56.20 20.45
CA TYR A 873 -10.84 -57.44 20.28
C TYR A 873 -10.45 -58.53 21.32
N SER A 874 -11.45 -59.30 21.73
CA SER A 874 -11.29 -60.39 22.67
C SER A 874 -12.12 -61.60 22.21
N SER A 875 -12.25 -62.64 23.07
CA SER A 875 -13.14 -63.81 22.84
C SER A 875 -14.61 -63.37 22.66
N ASP A 876 -15.05 -62.27 23.25
CA ASP A 876 -16.45 -61.88 23.39
C ASP A 876 -16.89 -60.92 22.26
N GLY A 877 -15.96 -60.42 21.45
CA GLY A 877 -16.24 -59.46 20.38
C GLY A 877 -15.20 -58.33 20.26
N PHE A 878 -15.57 -57.25 19.64
CA PHE A 878 -14.67 -56.10 19.38
C PHE A 878 -15.28 -54.75 19.84
N THR A 879 -14.39 -53.80 20.16
CA THR A 879 -14.70 -52.43 20.51
C THR A 879 -13.87 -51.51 19.59
N ILE A 880 -14.48 -50.48 19.04
CA ILE A 880 -13.76 -49.46 18.29
C ILE A 880 -13.65 -48.18 19.13
N LEU A 881 -12.43 -47.65 19.22
CA LEU A 881 -12.14 -46.39 19.89
C LEU A 881 -11.65 -45.36 18.89
N ASP A 882 -12.21 -44.15 18.95
CA ASP A 882 -11.79 -43.01 18.19
C ASP A 882 -11.42 -41.84 19.12
N TYR A 883 -10.29 -41.23 18.88
CA TYR A 883 -9.74 -40.18 19.74
C TYR A 883 -10.15 -38.78 19.25
N LYS A 884 -10.73 -37.97 20.15
CA LYS A 884 -11.15 -36.61 19.85
C LYS A 884 -10.50 -35.62 20.82
N THR A 885 -9.63 -34.73 20.32
CA THR A 885 -9.06 -33.65 21.14
C THR A 885 -9.97 -32.41 21.17
N GLY A 886 -10.98 -32.37 20.32
CA GLY A 886 -11.97 -31.31 20.19
C GLY A 886 -13.33 -31.64 20.84
N GLN A 887 -14.41 -31.19 20.20
CA GLN A 887 -15.78 -31.49 20.64
C GLN A 887 -16.24 -32.87 20.14
N LEU A 888 -16.96 -33.58 20.95
CA LEU A 888 -17.62 -34.80 20.55
C LEU A 888 -18.82 -34.51 19.61
N PRO A 889 -19.20 -35.46 18.75
CA PRO A 889 -20.45 -35.38 18.03
C PRO A 889 -21.65 -35.24 19.01
N LEU A 890 -22.64 -34.45 18.61
CA LEU A 890 -23.85 -34.33 19.41
C LEU A 890 -24.60 -35.69 19.49
N LYS A 891 -25.08 -36.04 20.65
CA LYS A 891 -25.87 -37.28 20.86
C LYS A 891 -26.97 -37.44 19.80
N LYS A 892 -27.78 -36.40 19.59
CA LYS A 892 -28.85 -36.37 18.58
C LYS A 892 -28.33 -36.60 17.14
N SER A 893 -27.16 -36.13 16.81
CA SER A 893 -26.57 -36.31 15.46
C SER A 893 -26.13 -37.77 15.25
N VAL A 894 -25.58 -38.41 16.30
CA VAL A 894 -25.23 -39.83 16.25
C VAL A 894 -26.50 -40.71 16.16
N GLU A 895 -27.51 -40.40 16.95
CA GLU A 895 -28.80 -41.12 16.93
C GLU A 895 -29.50 -41.01 15.57
N LYS A 896 -29.46 -39.85 14.93
CA LYS A 896 -30.03 -39.63 13.58
C LYS A 896 -29.16 -40.20 12.44
N GLY A 897 -27.92 -40.65 12.72
CA GLY A 897 -27.01 -41.24 11.73
C GLY A 897 -26.22 -40.19 10.92
N TRP A 898 -26.16 -38.96 11.39
CA TRP A 898 -25.33 -37.89 10.74
C TRP A 898 -23.82 -38.05 11.00
N CYS A 899 -23.40 -38.82 11.99
CA CYS A 899 -22.02 -39.12 12.32
C CYS A 899 -21.76 -40.63 12.13
N PRO A 900 -21.64 -41.13 10.91
CA PRO A 900 -21.64 -42.55 10.60
C PRO A 900 -20.29 -43.26 10.83
N GLN A 901 -19.19 -42.54 11.15
CA GLN A 901 -17.84 -43.07 11.17
C GLN A 901 -17.69 -44.37 11.94
N LEU A 902 -17.88 -44.36 13.26
CA LEU A 902 -17.70 -45.54 14.09
C LEU A 902 -18.64 -46.72 13.73
N LEU A 903 -19.86 -46.40 13.35
CA LEU A 903 -20.85 -47.40 12.92
C LEU A 903 -20.46 -48.07 11.59
N LEU A 904 -19.91 -47.30 10.63
CA LEU A 904 -19.41 -47.86 9.37
C LEU A 904 -18.13 -48.66 9.57
N GLU A 905 -17.22 -48.19 10.41
CA GLU A 905 -16.03 -48.95 10.79
C GLU A 905 -16.39 -50.27 11.44
N ALA A 906 -17.41 -50.28 12.34
CA ALA A 906 -17.93 -51.51 12.93
C ALA A 906 -18.53 -52.44 11.86
N ALA A 907 -19.32 -51.91 10.92
CA ALA A 907 -19.86 -52.71 9.82
C ALA A 907 -18.73 -53.30 8.96
N MET A 908 -17.66 -52.51 8.73
CA MET A 908 -16.48 -53.00 7.99
C MET A 908 -15.75 -54.13 8.74
N VAL A 909 -15.63 -54.08 10.10
CA VAL A 909 -15.07 -55.17 10.89
C VAL A 909 -15.94 -56.42 10.72
N GLN A 910 -17.27 -56.29 10.92
CA GLN A 910 -18.21 -57.44 10.76
C GLN A 910 -18.17 -58.09 9.40
N LYS A 911 -17.75 -57.36 8.34
CA LYS A 911 -17.64 -57.82 6.98
C LYS A 911 -16.24 -58.26 6.58
N GLY A 912 -15.31 -58.34 7.55
CA GLY A 912 -13.93 -58.80 7.29
C GLY A 912 -13.04 -57.82 6.54
N ALA A 913 -13.35 -56.54 6.55
CA ALA A 913 -12.57 -55.52 5.84
C ALA A 913 -11.17 -55.25 6.46
N PHE A 914 -11.00 -55.59 7.75
CA PHE A 914 -9.75 -55.44 8.49
C PHE A 914 -9.08 -56.79 8.64
N LYS A 915 -8.09 -57.09 7.78
CA LYS A 915 -7.42 -58.39 7.66
C LYS A 915 -6.69 -58.84 8.93
N GLU A 916 -6.39 -57.95 9.84
CA GLU A 916 -5.65 -58.22 11.08
C GLU A 916 -6.58 -58.70 12.23
N ILE A 917 -7.90 -58.69 12.02
CA ILE A 917 -8.90 -59.10 12.99
C ILE A 917 -9.35 -60.55 12.62
N PRO A 918 -9.30 -61.52 13.54
CA PRO A 918 -9.78 -62.87 13.31
C PRO A 918 -11.28 -62.97 13.04
N GLU A 919 -11.70 -63.74 12.04
CA GLU A 919 -13.12 -63.90 11.62
C GLU A 919 -14.07 -64.47 12.69
N GLN A 920 -13.56 -64.97 13.79
CA GLN A 920 -14.31 -65.68 14.84
C GLN A 920 -14.98 -64.75 15.86
N ASN A 921 -14.72 -63.42 15.86
CA ASN A 921 -15.13 -62.53 16.96
C ASN A 921 -15.74 -61.23 16.39
N LEU A 922 -16.83 -61.32 15.67
CA LEU A 922 -17.44 -60.19 14.94
C LEU A 922 -18.60 -59.51 15.68
N ASN A 923 -18.80 -59.75 16.95
CA ASN A 923 -19.82 -59.09 17.77
C ASN A 923 -19.34 -57.70 18.17
N VAL A 924 -20.18 -56.69 18.04
CA VAL A 924 -19.86 -55.31 18.45
C VAL A 924 -20.12 -55.19 19.95
N ASN A 925 -19.07 -55.09 20.75
CA ASN A 925 -19.20 -54.91 22.21
C ASN A 925 -19.53 -53.47 22.55
N ASP A 926 -18.82 -52.50 21.98
CA ASP A 926 -19.11 -51.06 22.13
C ASP A 926 -18.42 -50.24 21.04
N LEU A 927 -18.86 -49.00 20.89
CA LEU A 927 -18.25 -47.95 20.06
C LEU A 927 -17.98 -46.74 20.95
N ILE A 928 -16.75 -46.33 21.04
CA ILE A 928 -16.31 -45.38 22.07
C ILE A 928 -15.57 -44.19 21.48
N TYR A 929 -15.96 -42.99 21.86
CA TYR A 929 -15.15 -41.82 21.71
C TYR A 929 -14.36 -41.52 22.99
N TRP A 930 -13.05 -41.39 22.87
CA TRP A 930 -12.21 -40.84 23.95
C TRP A 930 -11.97 -39.35 23.65
N ARG A 931 -12.55 -38.52 24.53
CA ARG A 931 -12.37 -37.07 24.43
C ARG A 931 -11.17 -36.64 25.26
N LEU A 932 -10.06 -36.25 24.61
CA LEU A 932 -8.77 -35.96 25.21
C LEU A 932 -8.55 -34.43 25.26
N LYS A 933 -9.21 -33.74 26.18
CA LYS A 933 -9.12 -32.30 26.33
C LYS A 933 -7.83 -31.81 26.97
N GLY A 934 -7.36 -32.51 28.01
CA GLY A 934 -6.20 -32.10 28.78
C GLY A 934 -6.37 -30.75 29.51
N ASP A 935 -7.61 -30.31 29.73
CA ASP A 935 -7.99 -29.19 30.60
C ASP A 935 -8.32 -29.65 32.02
N LYS A 936 -9.23 -28.98 32.73
CA LYS A 936 -9.68 -29.40 34.08
C LYS A 936 -10.25 -30.81 34.09
N THR A 937 -10.86 -31.27 33.00
CA THR A 937 -11.49 -32.59 32.89
C THR A 937 -10.59 -33.68 32.36
N LYS A 938 -9.29 -33.45 32.18
CA LYS A 938 -8.26 -34.39 31.68
C LYS A 938 -8.71 -35.20 30.44
N GLY A 939 -9.72 -36.10 30.58
CA GLY A 939 -10.35 -36.92 29.54
C GLY A 939 -11.78 -37.31 29.87
N GLU A 940 -12.54 -37.76 28.86
CA GLU A 940 -13.92 -38.25 29.01
C GLU A 940 -14.18 -39.42 28.05
N ILE A 941 -14.91 -40.43 28.51
CA ILE A 941 -15.36 -41.58 27.72
C ILE A 941 -16.82 -41.38 27.31
N PHE A 942 -17.09 -41.51 26.04
CA PHE A 942 -18.43 -41.52 25.48
C PHE A 942 -18.69 -42.86 24.82
N SER A 943 -19.29 -43.78 25.57
CA SER A 943 -19.72 -45.13 25.11
C SER A 943 -21.08 -45.05 24.45
N PHE A 944 -21.22 -45.64 23.26
CA PHE A 944 -22.53 -45.73 22.59
C PHE A 944 -23.51 -46.60 23.36
N LYS A 945 -23.01 -47.69 23.96
CA LYS A 945 -23.80 -48.61 24.72
C LYS A 945 -24.41 -47.97 25.98
N GLU A 946 -23.66 -47.13 26.67
CA GLU A 946 -24.08 -46.51 27.94
C GLU A 946 -24.82 -45.18 27.78
N LYS A 947 -24.43 -44.35 26.77
CA LYS A 947 -24.90 -42.97 26.68
C LYS A 947 -25.98 -42.72 25.61
N LEU A 948 -26.15 -43.63 24.65
CA LEU A 948 -27.19 -43.50 23.63
C LEU A 948 -28.44 -44.26 24.04
N ASP A 949 -29.62 -43.64 23.98
CA ASP A 949 -30.92 -44.30 24.13
C ASP A 949 -31.23 -45.03 22.81
N LEU A 950 -30.63 -46.22 22.66
CA LEU A 950 -30.81 -47.01 21.45
C LEU A 950 -32.07 -47.91 21.62
N PRO A 951 -33.06 -47.78 20.73
CA PRO A 951 -34.25 -48.64 20.78
C PRO A 951 -33.97 -50.07 20.27
N ILE A 952 -32.80 -50.31 19.71
CA ILE A 952 -32.36 -51.59 19.13
C ILE A 952 -30.93 -51.87 19.57
N ASP A 953 -30.51 -53.14 19.50
CA ASP A 953 -29.15 -53.55 19.82
C ASP A 953 -28.13 -52.83 18.93
N LEU A 954 -26.90 -52.65 19.46
CA LEU A 954 -25.84 -51.93 18.73
C LEU A 954 -25.48 -52.58 17.40
N SER A 955 -25.45 -53.92 17.36
CA SER A 955 -25.21 -54.68 16.11
C SER A 955 -26.29 -54.46 15.08
N ASP A 956 -27.55 -54.38 15.49
CA ASP A 956 -28.68 -54.09 14.60
C ASP A 956 -28.63 -52.67 14.06
N LYS A 957 -28.17 -51.73 14.87
CA LYS A 957 -27.96 -50.34 14.43
C LYS A 957 -26.82 -50.22 13.40
N VAL A 958 -25.76 -50.97 13.60
CA VAL A 958 -24.63 -51.06 12.65
C VAL A 958 -25.13 -51.60 11.30
N ASN A 959 -25.90 -52.68 11.32
CA ASN A 959 -26.49 -53.28 10.15
C ASN A 959 -27.48 -52.33 9.43
N ALA A 960 -28.36 -51.68 10.18
CA ALA A 960 -29.31 -50.72 9.63
C ALA A 960 -28.62 -49.52 8.97
N LEU A 961 -27.54 -49.03 9.53
CA LEU A 961 -26.76 -47.97 8.90
C LEU A 961 -26.03 -48.45 7.63
N TRP A 962 -25.50 -49.69 7.65
CA TRP A 962 -24.90 -50.28 6.47
C TRP A 962 -25.90 -50.38 5.30
N GLU A 963 -27.11 -50.83 5.54
CA GLU A 963 -28.16 -50.90 4.50
C GLU A 963 -28.54 -49.50 3.98
N LYS A 964 -28.61 -48.48 4.86
CA LYS A 964 -28.80 -47.08 4.45
C LYS A 964 -27.67 -46.60 3.58
N PHE A 965 -26.42 -46.94 3.91
CA PHE A 965 -25.27 -46.60 3.10
C PHE A 965 -25.30 -47.24 1.72
N LEU A 966 -25.66 -48.51 1.63
CA LEU A 966 -25.87 -49.23 0.35
C LEU A 966 -26.99 -48.60 -0.48
N SER A 967 -28.09 -48.21 0.14
CA SER A 967 -29.17 -47.49 -0.53
C SER A 967 -28.66 -46.14 -1.09
N ARG A 968 -27.87 -45.42 -0.30
CA ARG A 968 -27.29 -44.13 -0.77
C ARG A 968 -26.39 -44.31 -1.97
N ILE A 969 -25.54 -45.34 -2.03
CA ILE A 969 -24.74 -45.64 -3.20
C ILE A 969 -25.62 -45.89 -4.43
N LYS A 970 -26.68 -46.71 -4.27
CA LYS A 970 -27.66 -46.99 -5.34
C LYS A 970 -28.36 -45.71 -5.85
N ASP A 971 -28.77 -44.82 -4.92
CA ASP A 971 -29.37 -43.54 -5.26
C ASP A 971 -28.43 -42.70 -6.14
N TYR A 972 -27.11 -42.65 -5.81
CA TYR A 972 -26.11 -41.94 -6.58
C TYR A 972 -25.58 -42.73 -7.80
N ASP A 973 -25.95 -43.97 -8.00
CA ASP A 973 -25.76 -44.71 -9.25
C ASP A 973 -26.81 -44.29 -10.31
N ASN A 974 -27.95 -43.73 -9.88
CA ASN A 974 -28.91 -43.12 -10.79
C ASN A 974 -28.37 -41.80 -11.37
N PRO A 975 -28.22 -41.66 -12.70
CA PRO A 975 -27.68 -40.44 -13.33
C PRO A 975 -28.54 -39.18 -13.03
N GLU A 976 -29.80 -39.32 -12.71
CA GLU A 976 -30.70 -38.22 -12.40
C GLU A 976 -30.53 -37.67 -10.97
N THR A 977 -29.82 -38.37 -10.08
CA THR A 977 -29.57 -37.89 -8.73
C THR A 977 -28.52 -36.77 -8.73
N PRO A 978 -28.90 -35.55 -8.29
CA PRO A 978 -27.98 -34.42 -8.28
C PRO A 978 -27.08 -34.40 -7.04
N TYR A 979 -25.92 -33.74 -7.15
CA TYR A 979 -25.07 -33.42 -6.03
C TYR A 979 -25.43 -32.04 -5.49
N CYS A 980 -26.49 -31.92 -4.68
CA CYS A 980 -26.97 -30.67 -4.11
C CYS A 980 -26.03 -30.13 -3.04
N SER A 981 -26.01 -28.83 -2.88
CA SER A 981 -25.26 -28.16 -1.80
C SER A 981 -26.18 -27.91 -0.60
N HIS A 982 -25.78 -28.39 0.59
CA HIS A 982 -26.53 -28.19 1.85
C HIS A 982 -28.02 -28.53 1.76
N PRO A 983 -28.38 -29.77 1.33
CA PRO A 983 -29.79 -30.14 1.09
C PRO A 983 -30.63 -30.19 2.38
N PHE A 984 -30.00 -30.16 3.56
CA PHE A 984 -30.65 -30.26 4.87
C PHE A 984 -30.39 -29.02 5.71
N PRO A 985 -31.28 -28.02 5.74
CA PRO A 985 -31.17 -26.84 6.57
C PRO A 985 -30.99 -27.19 8.05
N GLY A 986 -30.04 -26.54 8.73
CA GLY A 986 -29.73 -26.79 10.13
C GLY A 986 -28.84 -28.03 10.43
N GLU A 987 -28.53 -28.84 9.42
CA GLU A 987 -27.61 -30.01 9.57
C GLU A 987 -26.34 -29.80 8.68
N GLU A 988 -25.95 -28.56 8.44
CA GLU A 988 -24.78 -28.24 7.62
C GLU A 988 -23.49 -28.77 8.22
N PRO A 989 -22.49 -29.12 7.38
CA PRO A 989 -21.17 -29.49 7.90
C PRO A 989 -20.52 -28.28 8.59
N ARG A 990 -19.92 -28.52 9.74
CA ARG A 990 -19.28 -27.50 10.58
C ARG A 990 -18.23 -26.66 9.82
N PHE A 991 -17.60 -27.27 8.80
CA PHE A 991 -16.62 -26.62 7.91
C PHE A 991 -17.01 -26.87 6.45
N ALA A 992 -17.84 -26.00 5.90
CA ALA A 992 -18.29 -26.07 4.51
C ALA A 992 -17.24 -25.45 3.56
N LYS A 993 -16.23 -26.23 3.17
CA LYS A 993 -15.07 -25.79 2.36
C LYS A 993 -15.47 -25.26 0.97
N TYR A 994 -16.59 -25.69 0.40
CA TYR A 994 -17.03 -25.33 -0.95
C TYR A 994 -18.25 -24.41 -0.99
N LYS A 995 -18.65 -23.81 0.14
CA LYS A 995 -19.79 -22.90 0.29
C LYS A 995 -19.77 -21.76 -0.75
N ARG A 996 -18.59 -21.16 -0.96
CA ARG A 996 -18.39 -20.07 -1.96
C ARG A 996 -18.49 -20.59 -3.39
N LEU A 997 -17.96 -21.79 -3.69
CA LEU A 997 -18.05 -22.39 -5.00
C LEU A 997 -19.51 -22.71 -5.37
N ALA A 998 -20.29 -23.22 -4.40
CA ALA A 998 -21.71 -23.47 -4.52
C ALA A 998 -22.57 -22.19 -4.49
N ARG A 999 -21.97 -21.01 -4.20
CA ARG A 999 -22.66 -19.71 -4.09
C ARG A 999 -23.85 -19.75 -3.10
N VAL A 1000 -23.71 -20.48 -1.98
CA VAL A 1000 -24.80 -20.73 -1.03
C VAL A 1000 -25.42 -19.44 -0.51
N ASP A 1001 -24.61 -18.42 -0.21
CA ASP A 1001 -25.08 -17.13 0.32
C ASP A 1001 -25.91 -16.31 -0.71
N GLU A 1002 -25.83 -16.66 -2.01
CA GLU A 1002 -26.52 -15.92 -3.06
C GLU A 1002 -27.89 -16.51 -3.41
N TRP A 1003 -28.08 -17.82 -3.28
CA TRP A 1003 -29.34 -18.46 -3.60
C TRP A 1003 -30.17 -18.82 -2.37
N ARG A 1004 -29.55 -18.89 -1.19
CA ARG A 1004 -30.24 -19.15 0.07
C ARG A 1004 -30.61 -17.81 0.71
N ALA A 1005 -31.91 -17.51 0.76
CA ALA A 1005 -32.39 -16.36 1.53
C ALA A 1005 -31.97 -16.52 3.01
N PRO A 1006 -31.51 -15.49 3.70
CA PRO A 1006 -31.37 -15.56 5.15
C PRO A 1006 -32.74 -15.87 5.74
N ASP A 1007 -32.84 -16.94 6.52
CA ASP A 1007 -34.04 -17.22 7.30
C ASP A 1007 -34.28 -16.03 8.23
N LEU A 1008 -35.25 -15.19 7.92
CA LEU A 1008 -35.66 -14.06 8.75
C LEU A 1008 -36.15 -14.51 10.15
N ASP A 1009 -36.44 -15.79 10.32
CA ASP A 1009 -36.90 -16.37 11.59
C ASP A 1009 -35.78 -16.65 12.60
N ASN A 1010 -34.50 -16.68 12.19
CA ASN A 1010 -33.37 -16.88 13.11
C ASN A 1010 -32.74 -15.59 13.65
N ALA A 1011 -33.13 -14.43 13.14
CA ALA A 1011 -32.63 -13.14 13.64
C ALA A 1011 -33.19 -12.74 15.02
N THR A 1012 -34.27 -13.38 15.45
CA THR A 1012 -34.93 -13.09 16.76
C THR A 1012 -34.44 -13.93 17.92
N ASN A 1013 -33.61 -14.95 17.68
CA ASN A 1013 -33.13 -15.84 18.76
C ASN A 1013 -31.67 -15.58 19.22
N ASN A 1014 -30.95 -14.65 18.64
CA ASN A 1014 -29.58 -14.33 19.05
C ASN A 1014 -29.44 -13.04 19.90
N GLU A 1015 -30.55 -12.46 20.34
CA GLU A 1015 -30.50 -11.35 21.31
C GLU A 1015 -30.63 -11.83 22.81
N ASN A 1016 -30.65 -13.14 23.05
CA ASN A 1016 -30.76 -13.68 24.41
C ASN A 1016 -29.82 -14.87 24.63
N GLU A 1017 -28.54 -14.79 24.32
CA GLU A 1017 -27.51 -15.62 24.92
C GLU A 1017 -26.21 -14.83 25.15
#